data_723518089f91e06ef4bb9a6e8a256f57
#
_entry.id   723518089f91e06ef4bb9a6e8a256f57
#
_cell.length_a   1.000
_cell.length_b   1.000
_cell.length_c   1.000
_cell.angle_alpha   90.00
_cell.angle_beta   90.00
_cell.angle_gamma   90.00
#
_symmetry.space_group_name_H-M   'P 1'
#
loop_
_entity.id
_entity.type
_entity.pdbx_description
1 polymer ?
#
loop_
_entity_poly.entity_id
_entity_poly.type
_entity_poly.pdbx_seq_one_letter_code
_entity_poly.pdbx_strand_id
1 'polypeptide(L)'
;MNAPVGSLLLTLCFCPAPQDPPRGAATQPPRIEWQRSLNDALAVQKETGLPLLVVVNMDGEVFNDRFATTTYLDPAFIESTRGYVCVVASPDRHTTRDYDALGRRVECTRFPGCTCSEHINIEPDLFARFFNNTRNAPRHVGVSKDGKILFDRFLDQSMETAIDAIAQHRGKPKDKQPGDTLDELLARRDAKARRTLEQMYEKGDPAQKRKILAAAATAKNEPFDLLRIALHDDDTTIFAAAATALAAVATKDALIDLEDTLARADDAAIAKALQARLGEIGKTDKGAQRLHAHFAENSDARLSAPWRNEWTPAAFDATSRDAIEAVLDQCEGKLKATPDDEGVRLLLATAQAAGGCLLANTGGKGVEFWFEDALRNAGKVAAPPLQAEAKAVTAVAAWMRGDSEAAQRAVALALGAANSDRKPDAWLATTFLDVVLQTMAGAAYAKTTADAAANVSPELERTRLVLQLQAERNGGAEATALVGIGLLEHVGLRAKARRYLEALVKRFPTSPAVHERWRNRLFVDFGAEAMRKRYAEFVASAKDPASAQWFAGYASLVAGEQHTRDERNDVAMKAYTDAIERFTKSAAANADFTDNANHFAVLSYGGRAVLRQAAGDGAGAVDDLVRAAELRPASLDENDGLQRKPRAIAGRVARELTQQGKTELAEKLKPIVL
;
A
#
# COMPACT_ATOMS: atom_id res chain seq x y z
N MET A 1 11.84 -10.12 -38.87
CA MET A 1 12.85 -9.17 -38.38
C MET A 1 12.38 -8.73 -37.01
N ASN A 2 12.99 -9.29 -35.98
CA ASN A 2 12.58 -9.11 -34.59
C ASN A 2 13.26 -7.86 -34.04
N ALA A 3 12.49 -6.82 -33.73
CA ALA A 3 12.96 -5.72 -32.91
C ALA A 3 12.77 -6.09 -31.43
N PRO A 4 13.77 -5.86 -30.57
CA PRO A 4 13.63 -6.12 -29.14
C PRO A 4 12.75 -5.02 -28.52
N VAL A 5 11.65 -5.43 -27.94
CA VAL A 5 10.83 -4.60 -27.05
C VAL A 5 11.68 -4.34 -25.80
N GLY A 6 12.24 -3.15 -25.71
CA GLY A 6 12.92 -2.68 -24.51
C GLY A 6 11.90 -2.53 -23.38
N SER A 7 11.93 -3.46 -22.42
CA SER A 7 11.22 -3.33 -21.16
C SER A 7 11.75 -2.14 -20.38
N LEU A 8 11.00 -1.06 -20.34
CA LEU A 8 11.16 -0.02 -19.31
C LEU A 8 10.66 -0.63 -18.01
N LEU A 9 11.52 -1.35 -17.30
CA LEU A 9 11.36 -1.70 -15.91
C LEU A 9 11.44 -0.40 -15.11
N LEU A 10 10.31 0.22 -14.83
CA LEU A 10 10.17 1.11 -13.68
C LEU A 10 10.36 0.23 -12.44
N THR A 11 11.61 0.06 -12.06
CA THR A 11 12.00 -0.48 -10.77
C THR A 11 11.53 0.53 -9.73
N LEU A 12 10.33 0.33 -9.20
CA LEU A 12 10.01 0.89 -7.89
C LEU A 12 11.07 0.33 -6.95
N CYS A 13 12.07 1.14 -6.64
CA CYS A 13 13.00 0.87 -5.55
C CYS A 13 12.17 0.80 -4.26
N PHE A 14 11.63 -0.38 -3.96
CA PHE A 14 11.31 -0.73 -2.60
C PHE A 14 12.65 -0.82 -1.87
N CYS A 15 13.03 0.24 -1.16
CA CYS A 15 14.04 0.10 -0.13
C CYS A 15 13.59 -1.07 0.75
N PRO A 16 14.43 -2.08 0.98
CA PRO A 16 14.10 -3.12 1.93
C PRO A 16 13.90 -2.46 3.29
N ALA A 17 12.69 -2.56 3.83
CA ALA A 17 12.45 -2.19 5.22
C ALA A 17 13.38 -3.04 6.09
N PRO A 18 13.97 -2.48 7.15
CA PRO A 18 14.75 -3.26 8.09
C PRO A 18 13.91 -4.45 8.57
N GLN A 19 14.49 -5.64 8.54
CA GLN A 19 13.84 -6.88 8.94
C GLN A 19 13.51 -6.81 10.42
N ASP A 20 12.23 -6.96 10.77
CA ASP A 20 11.83 -7.19 12.15
C ASP A 20 12.42 -8.54 12.61
N PRO A 21 12.92 -8.65 13.84
CA PRO A 21 13.53 -9.89 14.33
C PRO A 21 12.49 -11.03 14.40
N PRO A 22 12.87 -12.30 14.17
CA PRO A 22 11.97 -13.44 14.12
C PRO A 22 11.28 -13.67 15.47
N ARG A 23 9.95 -13.78 15.47
CA ARG A 23 9.15 -14.11 16.65
C ARG A 23 8.95 -15.62 16.74
N GLY A 24 9.88 -16.31 17.40
CA GLY A 24 9.67 -17.68 17.87
C GLY A 24 8.62 -17.73 19.00
N ALA A 25 7.93 -18.88 19.16
CA ALA A 25 6.92 -19.13 20.18
C ALA A 25 7.52 -19.28 21.61
N ALA A 26 8.52 -18.45 21.96
CA ALA A 26 9.02 -18.33 23.33
C ALA A 26 8.01 -17.50 24.15
N THR A 27 7.80 -17.89 25.40
CA THR A 27 7.09 -17.04 26.38
C THR A 27 7.69 -15.65 26.32
N GLN A 28 6.90 -14.67 25.91
CA GLN A 28 7.39 -13.29 25.80
C GLN A 28 7.97 -12.87 27.19
N PRO A 29 9.14 -12.22 27.20
CA PRO A 29 9.71 -11.74 28.44
C PRO A 29 8.72 -10.81 29.18
N PRO A 30 8.75 -10.76 30.51
CA PRO A 30 7.91 -9.84 31.26
C PRO A 30 8.16 -8.41 30.79
N ARG A 31 7.08 -7.63 30.68
CA ARG A 31 7.13 -6.25 30.21
C ARG A 31 6.16 -5.36 30.97
N ILE A 32 6.37 -4.05 30.90
CA ILE A 32 5.42 -3.07 31.42
C ILE A 32 4.18 -3.08 30.52
N GLU A 33 3.00 -3.13 31.11
CA GLU A 33 1.72 -3.10 30.39
C GLU A 33 1.32 -1.65 30.06
N TRP A 34 1.96 -1.07 29.05
CA TRP A 34 1.63 0.27 28.59
C TRP A 34 0.23 0.30 27.97
N GLN A 35 -0.62 1.24 28.42
CA GLN A 35 -1.92 1.44 27.82
C GLN A 35 -1.79 2.16 26.46
N ARG A 36 -2.66 1.81 25.51
CA ARG A 36 -2.58 2.25 24.11
C ARG A 36 -3.06 3.69 23.89
N SER A 37 -3.86 4.22 24.83
CA SER A 37 -4.31 5.62 24.83
C SER A 37 -4.50 6.14 26.25
N LEU A 38 -4.48 7.46 26.41
CA LEU A 38 -4.79 8.08 27.70
C LEU A 38 -6.25 7.81 28.12
N ASN A 39 -7.18 7.78 27.16
CA ASN A 39 -8.58 7.50 27.43
C ASN A 39 -8.79 6.07 27.98
N ASP A 40 -8.12 5.08 27.40
CA ASP A 40 -8.14 3.71 27.91
C ASP A 40 -7.51 3.65 29.30
N ALA A 41 -6.37 4.29 29.53
CA ALA A 41 -5.72 4.35 30.81
C ALA A 41 -6.62 4.91 31.92
N LEU A 42 -7.30 6.02 31.64
CA LEU A 42 -8.24 6.63 32.57
C LEU A 42 -9.48 5.76 32.83
N ALA A 43 -9.97 5.05 31.83
CA ALA A 43 -11.08 4.11 31.98
C ALA A 43 -10.66 2.92 32.86
N VAL A 44 -9.49 2.34 32.61
CA VAL A 44 -8.90 1.24 33.41
C VAL A 44 -8.62 1.72 34.84
N GLN A 45 -8.09 2.93 35.03
CA GLN A 45 -7.88 3.52 36.35
C GLN A 45 -9.20 3.61 37.14
N LYS A 46 -10.27 4.11 36.49
CA LYS A 46 -11.58 4.23 37.10
C LYS A 46 -12.15 2.87 37.51
N GLU A 47 -11.98 1.86 36.68
CA GLU A 47 -12.47 0.50 36.91
C GLU A 47 -11.69 -0.24 38.01
N THR A 48 -10.38 -0.17 37.95
CA THR A 48 -9.49 -0.90 38.86
C THR A 48 -9.26 -0.19 40.19
N GLY A 49 -9.34 1.14 40.20
CA GLY A 49 -8.96 1.99 41.32
C GLY A 49 -7.45 2.12 41.52
N LEU A 50 -6.65 1.56 40.63
CA LEU A 50 -5.18 1.66 40.67
C LEU A 50 -4.73 3.09 40.31
N PRO A 51 -3.60 3.58 40.84
CA PRO A 51 -3.03 4.84 40.38
C PRO A 51 -2.50 4.74 38.95
N LEU A 52 -2.42 5.88 38.24
CA LEU A 52 -1.66 5.96 36.99
C LEU A 52 -0.19 6.12 37.29
N LEU A 53 0.66 5.45 36.53
CA LEU A 53 2.07 5.76 36.36
C LEU A 53 2.24 6.43 34.99
N VAL A 54 2.52 7.73 35.00
CA VAL A 54 2.79 8.52 33.82
C VAL A 54 4.30 8.65 33.66
N VAL A 55 4.81 8.18 32.54
CA VAL A 55 6.22 8.28 32.20
C VAL A 55 6.37 9.23 31.01
N VAL A 56 7.23 10.26 31.16
CA VAL A 56 7.64 11.14 30.07
C VAL A 56 9.09 10.84 29.75
N ASN A 57 9.37 10.47 28.53
CA ASN A 57 10.67 10.07 28.03
C ASN A 57 11.03 10.84 26.76
N MET A 58 12.31 10.99 26.47
CA MET A 58 12.85 11.70 25.32
C MET A 58 14.20 11.08 24.93
N ASP A 59 14.48 10.99 23.64
CA ASP A 59 15.74 10.44 23.14
C ASP A 59 16.93 11.35 23.37
N GLY A 60 18.11 10.76 23.49
CA GLY A 60 19.38 11.46 23.59
C GLY A 60 19.69 12.08 24.96
N GLU A 61 18.81 11.92 25.94
CA GLU A 61 19.08 12.27 27.33
C GLU A 61 19.51 11.00 28.10
N VAL A 62 20.68 11.06 28.77
CA VAL A 62 21.37 9.88 29.33
C VAL A 62 20.48 9.05 30.26
N PHE A 63 19.70 9.70 31.12
CA PHE A 63 18.84 8.98 32.06
C PHE A 63 17.60 8.40 31.38
N ASN A 64 17.02 9.10 30.39
CA ASN A 64 15.94 8.56 29.57
C ASN A 64 16.38 7.30 28.83
N ASP A 65 17.55 7.35 28.21
CA ASP A 65 18.11 6.20 27.48
C ASP A 65 18.39 5.04 28.43
N ARG A 66 18.93 5.31 29.59
CA ARG A 66 19.18 4.27 30.62
C ARG A 66 17.89 3.66 31.15
N PHE A 67 16.83 4.46 31.39
CA PHE A 67 15.53 3.91 31.77
C PHE A 67 14.99 2.99 30.70
N ALA A 68 14.99 3.41 29.45
CA ALA A 68 14.42 2.65 28.35
C ALA A 68 15.20 1.38 28.01
N THR A 69 16.54 1.43 28.07
CA THR A 69 17.40 0.29 27.69
C THR A 69 17.68 -0.70 28.80
N THR A 70 17.46 -0.32 30.05
CA THR A 70 17.76 -1.19 31.22
C THR A 70 16.60 -1.29 32.21
N THR A 71 16.15 -0.16 32.78
CA THR A 71 15.23 -0.18 33.94
C THR A 71 13.84 -0.69 33.56
N TYR A 72 13.28 -0.25 32.37
CA TYR A 72 11.98 -0.72 31.92
C TYR A 72 11.98 -2.17 31.42
N LEU A 73 13.16 -2.76 31.30
CA LEU A 73 13.35 -4.17 30.95
C LEU A 73 13.68 -5.04 32.17
N ASP A 74 13.97 -4.43 33.33
CA ASP A 74 14.28 -5.12 34.55
C ASP A 74 13.04 -5.79 35.15
N PRO A 75 13.05 -7.11 35.42
CA PRO A 75 11.90 -7.84 35.94
C PRO A 75 11.38 -7.30 37.28
N ALA A 76 12.26 -6.82 38.17
CA ALA A 76 11.85 -6.30 39.48
C ALA A 76 11.15 -4.95 39.33
N PHE A 77 11.65 -4.10 38.45
CA PHE A 77 10.99 -2.86 38.11
C PHE A 77 9.61 -3.09 37.41
N ILE A 78 9.56 -4.00 36.45
CA ILE A 78 8.30 -4.39 35.77
C ILE A 78 7.28 -4.88 36.81
N GLU A 79 7.71 -5.71 37.76
CA GLU A 79 6.83 -6.19 38.84
C GLU A 79 6.31 -5.03 39.71
N SER A 80 7.13 -4.02 40.00
CA SER A 80 6.70 -2.84 40.76
C SER A 80 5.61 -2.04 40.01
N THR A 81 5.61 -2.03 38.68
CA THR A 81 4.61 -1.32 37.84
C THR A 81 3.25 -2.00 37.80
N ARG A 82 3.12 -3.27 38.19
CA ARG A 82 1.84 -4.00 38.19
C ARG A 82 0.79 -3.42 39.14
N GLY A 83 1.20 -2.58 40.07
CA GLY A 83 0.32 -1.82 40.96
C GLY A 83 -0.20 -0.51 40.33
N TYR A 84 0.05 -0.29 39.04
CA TYR A 84 -0.33 0.91 38.30
C TYR A 84 -1.01 0.58 37.00
N VAL A 85 -1.74 1.58 36.47
CA VAL A 85 -2.13 1.69 35.07
C VAL A 85 -1.06 2.55 34.41
N CYS A 86 -0.25 1.97 33.54
CA CYS A 86 0.94 2.63 33.00
C CYS A 86 0.69 3.29 31.65
N VAL A 87 1.17 4.52 31.48
CA VAL A 87 1.24 5.22 30.19
C VAL A 87 2.62 5.79 29.98
N VAL A 88 3.09 5.79 28.74
CA VAL A 88 4.36 6.41 28.34
C VAL A 88 4.11 7.45 27.27
N ALA A 89 4.77 8.59 27.40
CA ALA A 89 4.78 9.67 26.41
C ALA A 89 6.21 9.90 25.93
N SER A 90 6.42 9.94 24.63
CA SER A 90 7.69 10.27 23.98
C SER A 90 7.39 10.85 22.60
N PRO A 91 8.08 11.95 22.21
CA PRO A 91 7.85 12.56 20.88
C PRO A 91 8.55 11.81 19.76
N ASP A 92 9.52 10.97 20.09
CA ASP A 92 10.45 10.40 19.11
C ASP A 92 9.94 9.08 18.56
N ARG A 93 10.13 8.83 17.26
CA ARG A 93 9.72 7.61 16.58
C ARG A 93 10.88 6.63 16.49
N HIS A 94 10.67 5.38 16.89
CA HIS A 94 11.69 4.32 16.98
C HIS A 94 11.47 3.18 15.99
N THR A 95 10.30 3.15 15.32
CA THR A 95 9.96 2.20 14.26
C THR A 95 9.48 2.96 13.04
N THR A 96 9.72 2.44 11.86
CA THR A 96 9.31 3.10 10.61
C THR A 96 7.79 3.10 10.40
N ARG A 97 7.08 2.21 11.07
CA ARG A 97 5.61 2.04 10.95
C ARG A 97 5.04 1.49 12.24
N ASP A 98 3.75 1.69 12.46
CA ASP A 98 3.03 1.19 13.64
C ASP A 98 2.30 -0.13 13.38
N TYR A 99 2.10 -0.50 12.11
CA TYR A 99 1.43 -1.72 11.69
C TYR A 99 2.18 -2.37 10.54
N ASP A 100 2.21 -3.69 10.52
CA ASP A 100 2.77 -4.47 9.43
C ASP A 100 1.75 -4.61 8.27
N ALA A 101 2.13 -5.34 7.23
CA ALA A 101 1.27 -5.56 6.05
C ALA A 101 0.01 -6.39 6.35
N LEU A 102 -0.04 -7.06 7.49
CA LEU A 102 -1.20 -7.83 7.96
C LEU A 102 -2.03 -7.07 8.99
N GLY A 103 -1.81 -5.77 9.15
CA GLY A 103 -2.52 -4.93 10.12
C GLY A 103 -2.15 -5.18 11.58
N ARG A 104 -1.13 -6.00 11.86
CA ARG A 104 -0.67 -6.30 13.21
C ARG A 104 0.19 -5.15 13.74
N ARG A 105 0.12 -4.91 15.03
CA ARG A 105 0.91 -3.87 15.70
C ARG A 105 2.40 -4.16 15.64
N VAL A 106 3.20 -3.20 15.22
CA VAL A 106 4.66 -3.20 15.31
C VAL A 106 5.03 -2.50 16.61
N GLU A 107 5.50 -3.26 17.57
CA GLU A 107 5.87 -2.72 18.87
C GLU A 107 7.09 -1.79 18.79
N CYS A 108 7.03 -0.70 19.52
CA CYS A 108 8.14 0.22 19.67
C CYS A 108 9.35 -0.50 20.26
N THR A 109 10.53 -0.36 19.66
CA THR A 109 11.76 -0.98 20.13
C THR A 109 12.23 -0.41 21.46
N ARG A 110 11.84 0.82 21.78
CA ARG A 110 12.19 1.51 23.02
C ARG A 110 11.19 1.24 24.16
N PHE A 111 9.90 1.10 23.81
CA PHE A 111 8.83 0.83 24.77
C PHE A 111 8.00 -0.39 24.33
N PRO A 112 8.54 -1.63 24.56
CA PRO A 112 7.82 -2.84 24.17
C PRO A 112 6.42 -2.90 24.80
N GLY A 113 5.41 -3.22 23.97
CA GLY A 113 4.01 -3.25 24.37
C GLY A 113 3.16 -2.11 23.82
N CYS A 114 3.75 -1.00 23.36
CA CYS A 114 3.06 0.05 22.61
C CYS A 114 3.65 0.25 21.21
N THR A 115 2.96 0.94 20.31
CA THR A 115 3.48 1.43 19.05
C THR A 115 4.05 2.84 19.20
N CYS A 116 4.82 3.32 18.23
CA CYS A 116 5.35 4.68 18.30
C CYS A 116 4.24 5.74 18.25
N SER A 117 3.21 5.56 17.42
CA SER A 117 2.09 6.52 17.39
C SER A 117 1.32 6.56 18.69
N GLU A 118 1.21 5.46 19.44
CA GLU A 118 0.52 5.45 20.74
C GLU A 118 1.23 6.37 21.74
N HIS A 119 2.54 6.22 21.95
CA HIS A 119 3.25 7.07 22.92
C HIS A 119 3.42 8.52 22.43
N ILE A 120 3.46 8.77 21.12
CA ILE A 120 3.48 10.12 20.54
C ILE A 120 2.13 10.81 20.74
N ASN A 121 1.02 10.12 20.45
CA ASN A 121 -0.33 10.69 20.54
C ASN A 121 -0.81 10.91 21.99
N ILE A 122 -0.30 10.15 22.95
CA ILE A 122 -0.60 10.35 24.37
C ILE A 122 0.01 11.67 24.89
N GLU A 123 1.13 12.10 24.34
CA GLU A 123 1.93 13.19 24.87
C GLU A 123 1.18 14.52 24.98
N PRO A 124 0.51 15.05 23.93
CA PRO A 124 -0.18 16.35 24.03
C PRO A 124 -1.26 16.38 25.09
N ASP A 125 -2.05 15.30 25.21
CA ASP A 125 -3.13 15.18 26.16
C ASP A 125 -2.60 15.11 27.61
N LEU A 126 -1.48 14.43 27.83
CA LEU A 126 -0.81 14.38 29.14
C LEU A 126 -0.33 15.74 29.58
N PHE A 127 0.34 16.50 28.71
CA PHE A 127 0.83 17.82 29.06
C PHE A 127 -0.30 18.79 29.36
N ALA A 128 -1.36 18.80 28.55
CA ALA A 128 -2.53 19.63 28.79
C ALA A 128 -3.23 19.30 30.11
N ARG A 129 -3.33 17.98 30.43
CA ARG A 129 -4.12 17.53 31.56
C ARG A 129 -3.37 17.57 32.90
N PHE A 130 -2.09 17.21 32.93
CA PHE A 130 -1.36 16.99 34.16
C PHE A 130 -0.18 17.95 34.39
N PHE A 131 0.30 18.64 33.35
CA PHE A 131 1.59 19.32 33.41
C PHE A 131 1.51 20.80 32.98
N ASN A 132 0.33 21.40 32.91
CA ASN A 132 0.14 22.79 32.46
C ASN A 132 0.89 23.13 31.17
N ASN A 133 0.92 22.18 30.21
CA ASN A 133 1.68 22.25 28.96
C ASN A 133 3.19 22.39 29.14
N THR A 134 3.75 22.05 30.31
CA THR A 134 5.20 22.09 30.55
C THR A 134 5.82 20.72 30.29
N ARG A 135 6.81 20.68 29.40
CA ARG A 135 7.50 19.47 28.99
C ARG A 135 8.84 19.35 29.71
N ASN A 136 8.93 18.41 30.64
CA ASN A 136 10.15 18.04 31.33
C ASN A 136 10.33 16.52 31.22
N ALA A 137 11.49 16.07 30.79
CA ALA A 137 11.87 14.65 30.70
C ALA A 137 13.32 14.46 31.17
N PRO A 138 13.65 13.33 31.79
CA PRO A 138 12.77 12.22 32.17
C PRO A 138 11.88 12.57 33.38
N ARG A 139 10.64 12.11 33.34
CA ARG A 139 9.67 12.42 34.40
C ARG A 139 8.78 11.23 34.70
N HIS A 140 8.65 10.88 35.98
CA HIS A 140 7.78 9.84 36.45
C HIS A 140 6.78 10.43 37.44
N VAL A 141 5.49 10.28 37.13
CA VAL A 141 4.44 10.89 37.93
C VAL A 141 3.42 9.82 38.32
N GLY A 142 3.15 9.69 39.60
CA GLY A 142 2.05 8.90 40.13
C GLY A 142 0.79 9.76 40.28
N VAL A 143 -0.33 9.32 39.70
CA VAL A 143 -1.60 10.05 39.79
C VAL A 143 -2.67 9.15 40.39
N SER A 144 -3.27 9.59 41.51
CA SER A 144 -4.36 8.85 42.15
C SER A 144 -5.63 8.81 41.27
N LYS A 145 -6.56 7.90 41.62
CA LYS A 145 -7.87 7.82 40.94
C LYS A 145 -8.69 9.13 40.96
N ASP A 146 -8.41 9.98 41.92
CA ASP A 146 -9.09 11.27 42.11
C ASP A 146 -8.32 12.42 41.44
N GLY A 147 -7.31 12.10 40.62
CA GLY A 147 -6.49 13.06 39.88
C GLY A 147 -5.44 13.80 40.70
N LYS A 148 -5.21 13.41 41.96
CA LYS A 148 -4.16 14.00 42.81
C LYS A 148 -2.79 13.42 42.45
N ILE A 149 -1.77 14.28 42.36
CA ILE A 149 -0.38 13.86 42.20
C ILE A 149 0.09 13.20 43.50
N LEU A 150 0.47 11.95 43.43
CA LEU A 150 1.03 11.16 44.53
C LEU A 150 2.54 11.40 44.66
N PHE A 151 3.21 11.45 43.57
CA PHE A 151 4.61 11.85 43.41
C PHE A 151 4.85 12.42 42.04
N ASP A 152 5.90 13.24 41.92
CA ASP A 152 6.38 13.83 40.69
C ASP A 152 7.91 13.85 40.77
N ARG A 153 8.55 13.04 39.96
CA ARG A 153 10.00 12.90 39.93
C ARG A 153 10.57 13.30 38.60
N PHE A 154 11.18 14.48 38.59
CA PHE A 154 12.01 14.95 37.51
C PHE A 154 13.48 14.67 37.84
N LEU A 155 14.28 14.27 36.89
CA LEU A 155 15.60 13.69 37.16
C LEU A 155 16.71 14.70 37.30
N ASP A 156 16.69 15.42 38.34
CA ASP A 156 17.81 16.23 38.79
C ASP A 156 18.64 15.55 39.94
N GLN A 157 18.15 14.46 40.47
CA GLN A 157 18.75 13.86 41.68
C GLN A 157 19.25 12.43 41.52
N SER A 158 18.43 11.46 41.17
CA SER A 158 18.84 10.09 40.83
C SER A 158 17.69 9.22 40.29
N MET A 159 18.04 8.12 39.63
CA MET A 159 17.05 7.14 39.18
C MET A 159 16.37 6.42 40.35
N GLU A 160 17.11 6.19 41.44
CA GLU A 160 16.63 5.52 42.62
C GLU A 160 15.43 6.22 43.24
N THR A 161 15.41 7.57 43.26
CA THR A 161 14.28 8.34 43.83
C THR A 161 12.98 8.13 43.05
N ALA A 162 13.04 7.91 41.74
CA ALA A 162 11.86 7.56 40.95
C ALA A 162 11.39 6.12 41.23
N ILE A 163 12.33 5.17 41.29
CA ILE A 163 12.06 3.75 41.58
C ILE A 163 11.40 3.62 42.95
N ASP A 164 11.99 4.26 43.97
CA ASP A 164 11.46 4.24 45.35
C ASP A 164 10.06 4.85 45.42
N ALA A 165 9.82 5.96 44.77
CA ALA A 165 8.50 6.58 44.73
C ALA A 165 7.44 5.68 44.09
N ILE A 166 7.79 4.99 42.98
CA ILE A 166 6.93 4.00 42.32
C ILE A 166 6.62 2.85 43.26
N ALA A 167 7.61 2.29 43.93
CA ALA A 167 7.45 1.19 44.89
C ALA A 167 6.56 1.58 46.08
N GLN A 168 6.75 2.79 46.63
CA GLN A 168 6.03 3.30 47.80
C GLN A 168 4.53 3.56 47.51
N HIS A 169 4.15 4.02 46.31
CA HIS A 169 2.79 4.48 46.01
C HIS A 169 1.99 3.50 45.13
N ARG A 170 2.51 2.29 44.94
CA ARG A 170 1.80 1.27 44.15
C ARG A 170 0.48 0.87 44.80
N GLY A 171 -0.55 0.74 43.98
CA GLY A 171 -1.84 0.19 44.41
C GLY A 171 -1.77 -1.32 44.60
N LYS A 172 -2.75 -1.86 45.29
CA LYS A 172 -2.92 -3.32 45.38
C LYS A 172 -3.84 -3.78 44.25
N PRO A 173 -3.34 -4.64 43.34
CA PRO A 173 -4.21 -5.26 42.34
C PRO A 173 -5.36 -6.03 43.02
N LYS A 174 -6.55 -6.05 42.42
CA LYS A 174 -7.63 -6.90 42.93
C LYS A 174 -7.24 -8.38 42.77
N ASP A 175 -7.52 -9.20 43.76
CA ASP A 175 -7.16 -10.63 43.78
C ASP A 175 -7.85 -11.44 42.67
N LYS A 176 -9.02 -10.98 42.22
CA LYS A 176 -9.76 -11.64 41.15
C LYS A 176 -9.29 -11.11 39.78
N GLN A 177 -8.52 -11.92 39.06
CA GLN A 177 -8.22 -11.66 37.66
C GLN A 177 -9.55 -11.73 36.86
N PRO A 178 -9.85 -10.75 35.98
CA PRO A 178 -10.96 -10.86 35.07
C PRO A 178 -10.83 -12.11 34.20
N GLY A 179 -11.93 -12.75 33.84
CA GLY A 179 -11.91 -13.88 32.93
C GLY A 179 -11.43 -13.52 31.52
N ASP A 180 -11.08 -14.54 30.77
CA ASP A 180 -10.60 -14.41 29.38
C ASP A 180 -11.63 -14.96 28.38
N THR A 181 -12.93 -14.93 28.72
CA THR A 181 -13.99 -15.19 27.75
C THR A 181 -14.09 -14.05 26.74
N LEU A 182 -14.59 -14.35 25.53
CA LEU A 182 -14.70 -13.36 24.46
C LEU A 182 -15.43 -12.09 24.91
N ASP A 183 -16.56 -12.24 25.61
CA ASP A 183 -17.38 -11.12 26.08
C ASP A 183 -16.66 -10.29 27.14
N GLU A 184 -15.95 -10.93 28.06
CA GLU A 184 -15.15 -10.26 29.08
C GLU A 184 -13.97 -9.50 28.47
N LEU A 185 -13.30 -10.09 27.47
CA LEU A 185 -12.19 -9.43 26.76
C LEU A 185 -12.69 -8.20 25.98
N LEU A 186 -13.82 -8.32 25.28
CA LEU A 186 -14.43 -7.20 24.53
C LEU A 186 -14.97 -6.08 25.45
N ALA A 187 -15.36 -6.41 26.68
CA ALA A 187 -15.79 -5.41 27.65
C ALA A 187 -14.63 -4.61 28.27
N ARG A 188 -13.40 -5.10 28.19
CA ARG A 188 -12.20 -4.50 28.79
C ARG A 188 -11.48 -3.57 27.82
N ARG A 189 -10.79 -2.54 28.40
CA ARG A 189 -9.97 -1.58 27.65
C ARG A 189 -8.48 -1.75 27.88
N ASP A 190 -8.08 -2.58 28.83
CA ASP A 190 -6.66 -2.72 29.14
C ASP A 190 -5.87 -3.42 28.03
N ALA A 191 -4.59 -3.02 27.90
CA ALA A 191 -3.71 -3.48 26.84
C ALA A 191 -3.52 -5.00 26.82
N LYS A 192 -3.56 -5.67 27.98
CA LYS A 192 -3.46 -7.13 28.08
C LYS A 192 -4.68 -7.82 27.49
N ALA A 193 -5.88 -7.36 27.81
CA ALA A 193 -7.13 -7.92 27.27
C ALA A 193 -7.19 -7.76 25.75
N ARG A 194 -6.84 -6.57 25.25
CA ARG A 194 -6.79 -6.31 23.80
C ARG A 194 -5.82 -7.26 23.09
N ARG A 195 -4.63 -7.45 23.62
CA ARG A 195 -3.63 -8.39 23.05
C ARG A 195 -4.12 -9.84 23.11
N THR A 196 -4.75 -10.26 24.21
CA THR A 196 -5.33 -11.61 24.32
C THR A 196 -6.41 -11.84 23.26
N LEU A 197 -7.26 -10.83 23.01
CA LEU A 197 -8.29 -10.88 21.99
C LEU A 197 -7.70 -10.99 20.56
N GLU A 198 -6.66 -10.21 20.26
CA GLU A 198 -5.92 -10.27 19.00
C GLU A 198 -5.30 -11.65 18.78
N GLN A 199 -4.65 -12.21 19.80
CA GLN A 199 -4.07 -13.56 19.75
C GLN A 199 -5.13 -14.65 19.59
N MET A 200 -6.30 -14.49 20.24
CA MET A 200 -7.44 -15.41 20.06
C MET A 200 -7.93 -15.39 18.62
N TYR A 201 -8.01 -14.21 18.03
CA TYR A 201 -8.38 -14.05 16.62
C TYR A 201 -7.34 -14.69 15.68
N GLU A 202 -6.06 -14.38 15.84
CA GLU A 202 -4.99 -14.90 14.97
C GLU A 202 -4.90 -16.43 14.98
N LYS A 203 -5.13 -17.05 16.14
CA LYS A 203 -5.11 -18.52 16.31
C LYS A 203 -6.42 -19.19 15.88
N GLY A 204 -7.47 -18.42 15.69
CA GLY A 204 -8.81 -18.93 15.37
C GLY A 204 -8.92 -19.43 13.92
N ASP A 205 -9.71 -20.48 13.75
CA ASP A 205 -10.16 -20.88 12.42
C ASP A 205 -11.15 -19.85 11.82
N PRO A 206 -11.50 -19.91 10.54
CA PRO A 206 -12.40 -18.95 9.92
C PRO A 206 -13.77 -18.82 10.59
N ALA A 207 -14.29 -19.87 11.19
CA ALA A 207 -15.57 -19.83 11.90
C ALA A 207 -15.44 -19.07 13.24
N GLN A 208 -14.37 -19.35 13.97
CA GLN A 208 -14.03 -18.62 15.20
C GLN A 208 -13.76 -17.14 14.93
N LYS A 209 -13.00 -16.80 13.89
CA LYS A 209 -12.76 -15.42 13.46
C LYS A 209 -14.06 -14.67 13.20
N ARG A 210 -14.99 -15.25 12.42
CA ARG A 210 -16.32 -14.63 12.18
C ARG A 210 -17.12 -14.46 13.45
N LYS A 211 -17.08 -15.44 14.38
CA LYS A 211 -17.76 -15.32 15.68
C LYS A 211 -17.20 -14.16 16.50
N ILE A 212 -15.87 -13.99 16.54
CA ILE A 212 -15.21 -12.88 17.22
C ILE A 212 -15.63 -11.55 16.61
N LEU A 213 -15.66 -11.43 15.27
CA LEU A 213 -16.06 -10.22 14.58
C LEU A 213 -17.55 -9.87 14.78
N ALA A 214 -18.42 -10.87 14.83
CA ALA A 214 -19.85 -10.66 15.13
C ALA A 214 -20.03 -10.11 16.56
N ALA A 215 -19.27 -10.62 17.54
CA ALA A 215 -19.27 -10.07 18.90
C ALA A 215 -18.66 -8.66 18.95
N ALA A 216 -17.57 -8.42 18.20
CA ALA A 216 -16.93 -7.11 18.10
C ALA A 216 -17.87 -6.03 17.52
N ALA A 217 -18.79 -6.39 16.60
CA ALA A 217 -19.77 -5.48 16.02
C ALA A 217 -20.78 -4.91 17.03
N THR A 218 -20.91 -5.53 18.20
CA THR A 218 -21.80 -5.10 19.29
C THR A 218 -21.04 -4.64 20.53
N ALA A 219 -19.70 -4.59 20.45
CA ALA A 219 -18.85 -4.22 21.59
C ALA A 219 -19.05 -2.74 21.96
N LYS A 220 -19.10 -2.47 23.27
CA LYS A 220 -19.15 -1.09 23.79
C LYS A 220 -17.81 -0.38 23.71
N ASN A 221 -16.74 -1.15 23.72
CA ASN A 221 -15.37 -0.67 23.63
C ASN A 221 -14.80 -1.11 22.28
N GLU A 222 -14.44 -0.15 21.46
CA GLU A 222 -14.01 -0.39 20.08
C GLU A 222 -12.70 -1.22 20.04
N PRO A 223 -12.73 -2.42 19.48
CA PRO A 223 -11.53 -3.25 19.38
C PRO A 223 -10.77 -2.98 18.06
N PHE A 224 -10.30 -1.74 17.86
CA PHE A 224 -9.75 -1.29 16.58
C PHE A 224 -8.59 -2.13 16.05
N ASP A 225 -7.63 -2.49 16.90
CA ASP A 225 -6.48 -3.27 16.44
C ASP A 225 -6.89 -4.68 15.98
N LEU A 226 -7.87 -5.30 16.67
CA LEU A 226 -8.50 -6.54 16.21
C LEU A 226 -9.15 -6.37 14.84
N LEU A 227 -9.96 -5.30 14.67
CA LEU A 227 -10.64 -5.03 13.40
C LEU A 227 -9.64 -4.75 12.29
N ARG A 228 -8.56 -4.04 12.58
CA ARG A 228 -7.49 -3.78 11.61
C ARG A 228 -6.82 -5.06 11.13
N ILE A 229 -6.46 -5.99 12.02
CA ILE A 229 -5.93 -7.31 11.64
C ILE A 229 -6.94 -8.02 10.73
N ALA A 230 -8.23 -8.00 11.09
CA ALA A 230 -9.27 -8.67 10.32
C ALA A 230 -9.54 -8.03 8.95
N LEU A 231 -9.37 -6.71 8.82
CA LEU A 231 -9.45 -6.00 7.54
C LEU A 231 -8.27 -6.34 6.58
N HIS A 232 -7.21 -6.94 7.09
CA HIS A 232 -6.07 -7.42 6.29
C HIS A 232 -6.02 -8.95 6.20
N ASP A 233 -7.10 -9.64 6.59
CA ASP A 233 -7.20 -11.09 6.42
C ASP A 233 -7.32 -11.47 4.94
N ASP A 234 -6.66 -12.55 4.54
CA ASP A 234 -6.66 -13.05 3.16
C ASP A 234 -8.04 -13.61 2.71
N ASP A 235 -8.97 -13.83 3.64
CA ASP A 235 -10.32 -14.30 3.37
C ASP A 235 -11.27 -13.12 3.18
N THR A 236 -11.79 -12.95 1.96
CA THR A 236 -12.73 -11.86 1.63
C THR A 236 -14.02 -11.89 2.45
N THR A 237 -14.42 -13.06 2.97
CA THR A 237 -15.58 -13.16 3.87
C THR A 237 -15.26 -12.64 5.27
N ILE A 238 -14.03 -12.80 5.71
CA ILE A 238 -13.51 -12.21 6.96
C ILE A 238 -13.39 -10.69 6.79
N PHE A 239 -12.84 -10.21 5.68
CA PHE A 239 -12.82 -8.78 5.37
C PHE A 239 -14.22 -8.16 5.41
N ALA A 240 -15.21 -8.79 4.78
CA ALA A 240 -16.60 -8.31 4.79
C ALA A 240 -17.19 -8.26 6.21
N ALA A 241 -16.93 -9.28 7.03
CA ALA A 241 -17.37 -9.31 8.42
C ALA A 241 -16.68 -8.22 9.25
N ALA A 242 -15.39 -8.00 9.06
CA ALA A 242 -14.62 -6.95 9.72
C ALA A 242 -15.10 -5.54 9.34
N ALA A 243 -15.34 -5.30 8.04
CA ALA A 243 -15.88 -4.03 7.54
C ALA A 243 -17.29 -3.74 8.08
N THR A 244 -18.12 -4.77 8.21
CA THR A 244 -19.45 -4.66 8.86
C THR A 244 -19.33 -4.31 10.33
N ALA A 245 -18.41 -4.97 11.04
CA ALA A 245 -18.15 -4.65 12.46
C ALA A 245 -17.61 -3.22 12.62
N LEU A 246 -16.66 -2.82 11.77
CA LEU A 246 -16.12 -1.45 11.76
C LEU A 246 -17.25 -0.42 11.56
N ALA A 247 -18.13 -0.62 10.57
CA ALA A 247 -19.26 0.27 10.33
C ALA A 247 -20.19 0.41 11.55
N ALA A 248 -20.29 -0.64 12.38
CA ALA A 248 -21.14 -0.62 13.58
C ALA A 248 -20.51 0.16 14.74
N VAL A 249 -19.19 -0.03 14.99
CA VAL A 249 -18.56 0.46 16.24
C VAL A 249 -17.57 1.62 16.04
N ALA A 250 -17.16 1.96 14.80
CA ALA A 250 -16.13 2.96 14.57
C ALA A 250 -16.42 4.32 15.20
N THR A 251 -15.39 4.97 15.71
CA THR A 251 -15.39 6.36 16.18
C THR A 251 -14.41 7.19 15.37
N LYS A 252 -14.22 8.46 15.76
CA LYS A 252 -13.23 9.34 15.13
C LYS A 252 -11.79 8.78 15.17
N ASP A 253 -11.48 7.90 16.10
CA ASP A 253 -10.15 7.31 16.26
C ASP A 253 -9.86 6.24 15.18
N ALA A 254 -10.89 5.77 14.46
CA ALA A 254 -10.79 4.81 13.35
C ALA A 254 -10.95 5.44 11.96
N LEU A 255 -10.77 6.75 11.80
CA LEU A 255 -11.01 7.41 10.50
C LEU A 255 -10.12 6.85 9.38
N ILE A 256 -8.86 6.52 9.68
CA ILE A 256 -7.94 5.92 8.70
C ILE A 256 -8.45 4.55 8.25
N ASP A 257 -8.91 3.71 9.19
CA ASP A 257 -9.45 2.39 8.89
C ASP A 257 -10.76 2.48 8.11
N LEU A 258 -11.63 3.46 8.45
CA LEU A 258 -12.87 3.73 7.71
C LEU A 258 -12.59 4.17 6.27
N GLU A 259 -11.65 5.10 6.07
CA GLU A 259 -11.24 5.57 4.75
C GLU A 259 -10.67 4.43 3.91
N ASP A 260 -9.71 3.69 4.45
CA ASP A 260 -9.08 2.56 3.76
C ASP A 260 -10.08 1.46 3.42
N THR A 261 -10.96 1.11 4.36
CA THR A 261 -11.98 0.08 4.16
C THR A 261 -13.00 0.50 3.12
N LEU A 262 -13.49 1.75 3.20
CA LEU A 262 -14.46 2.28 2.24
C LEU A 262 -13.86 2.37 0.82
N ALA A 263 -12.57 2.76 0.71
CA ALA A 263 -11.85 2.77 -0.56
C ALA A 263 -11.71 1.37 -1.21
N ARG A 264 -11.73 0.31 -0.40
CA ARG A 264 -11.58 -1.10 -0.83
C ARG A 264 -12.90 -1.86 -0.95
N ALA A 265 -13.98 -1.41 -0.33
CA ALA A 265 -15.24 -2.14 -0.27
C ALA A 265 -15.90 -2.27 -1.65
N ASP A 266 -16.07 -3.52 -2.11
CA ASP A 266 -16.80 -3.85 -3.34
C ASP A 266 -18.30 -4.05 -3.11
N ASP A 267 -18.68 -4.45 -1.90
CA ASP A 267 -20.07 -4.65 -1.51
C ASP A 267 -20.75 -3.29 -1.26
N ALA A 268 -21.78 -3.01 -2.05
CA ALA A 268 -22.50 -1.75 -1.97
C ALA A 268 -23.22 -1.53 -0.61
N ALA A 269 -23.65 -2.60 0.06
CA ALA A 269 -24.30 -2.50 1.36
C ALA A 269 -23.26 -2.14 2.44
N ILE A 270 -22.09 -2.76 2.41
CA ILE A 270 -20.97 -2.44 3.30
C ILE A 270 -20.50 -1.00 3.06
N ALA A 271 -20.26 -0.60 1.80
CA ALA A 271 -19.88 0.76 1.48
C ALA A 271 -20.88 1.80 1.97
N LYS A 272 -22.18 1.53 1.82
CA LYS A 272 -23.26 2.39 2.33
C LYS A 272 -23.24 2.47 3.86
N ALA A 273 -23.02 1.36 4.55
CA ALA A 273 -22.96 1.34 6.01
C ALA A 273 -21.77 2.12 6.56
N LEU A 274 -20.57 1.95 5.97
CA LEU A 274 -19.37 2.71 6.32
C LEU A 274 -19.54 4.20 6.06
N GLN A 275 -20.15 4.59 4.93
CA GLN A 275 -20.43 5.97 4.60
C GLN A 275 -21.44 6.59 5.56
N ALA A 276 -22.50 5.86 5.95
CA ALA A 276 -23.45 6.30 6.96
C ALA A 276 -22.75 6.53 8.31
N ARG A 277 -21.82 5.63 8.70
CA ARG A 277 -21.04 5.79 9.93
C ARG A 277 -20.15 7.03 9.90
N LEU A 278 -19.47 7.29 8.79
CA LEU A 278 -18.71 8.54 8.59
C LEU A 278 -19.60 9.77 8.74
N GLY A 279 -20.81 9.74 8.19
CA GLY A 279 -21.80 10.82 8.34
C GLY A 279 -22.20 11.07 9.80
N GLU A 280 -22.38 10.01 10.60
CA GLU A 280 -22.67 10.15 12.02
C GLU A 280 -21.51 10.74 12.82
N ILE A 281 -20.27 10.25 12.59
CA ILE A 281 -19.08 10.79 13.23
C ILE A 281 -18.86 12.26 12.78
N GLY A 282 -19.11 12.57 11.50
CA GLY A 282 -18.97 13.89 10.91
C GLY A 282 -19.88 14.98 11.49
N LYS A 283 -20.91 14.62 12.27
CA LYS A 283 -21.73 15.61 13.02
C LYS A 283 -20.90 16.36 14.06
N THR A 284 -19.85 15.75 14.57
CA THR A 284 -18.98 16.30 15.64
C THR A 284 -17.51 16.39 15.25
N ASP A 285 -17.08 15.71 14.19
CA ASP A 285 -15.70 15.67 13.74
C ASP A 285 -15.55 16.16 12.29
N LYS A 286 -14.72 17.19 12.11
CA LYS A 286 -14.50 17.82 10.80
C LYS A 286 -13.73 16.92 9.81
N GLY A 287 -12.89 16.02 10.30
CA GLY A 287 -12.16 15.05 9.46
C GLY A 287 -13.14 14.04 8.84
N ALA A 288 -13.99 13.45 9.68
CA ALA A 288 -15.05 12.55 9.22
C ALA A 288 -16.05 13.23 8.28
N GLN A 289 -16.40 14.50 8.56
CA GLN A 289 -17.29 15.29 7.68
C GLN A 289 -16.68 15.45 6.28
N ARG A 290 -15.37 15.76 6.18
CA ARG A 290 -14.66 15.89 4.91
C ARG A 290 -14.60 14.56 4.15
N LEU A 291 -14.25 13.46 4.85
CA LEU A 291 -14.22 12.12 4.25
C LEU A 291 -15.61 11.70 3.75
N HIS A 292 -16.65 11.92 4.53
CA HIS A 292 -18.03 11.63 4.12
C HIS A 292 -18.41 12.39 2.85
N ALA A 293 -18.12 13.70 2.78
CA ALA A 293 -18.36 14.52 1.60
C ALA A 293 -17.57 14.01 0.39
N HIS A 294 -16.28 13.69 0.56
CA HIS A 294 -15.42 13.15 -0.50
C HIS A 294 -16.02 11.88 -1.14
N PHE A 295 -16.41 10.89 -0.34
CA PHE A 295 -16.98 9.65 -0.87
C PHE A 295 -18.40 9.85 -1.43
N ALA A 296 -19.21 10.77 -0.89
CA ALA A 296 -20.52 11.11 -1.42
C ALA A 296 -20.41 11.83 -2.79
N GLU A 297 -19.48 12.74 -2.92
CA GLU A 297 -19.20 13.46 -4.17
C GLU A 297 -18.65 12.56 -5.27
N ASN A 298 -18.00 11.49 -4.91
CA ASN A 298 -17.44 10.50 -5.80
C ASN A 298 -18.36 9.30 -6.06
N SER A 299 -19.67 9.44 -5.78
CA SER A 299 -20.68 8.42 -6.05
C SER A 299 -20.89 8.20 -7.56
N ASP A 300 -21.35 6.99 -7.93
CA ASP A 300 -21.56 6.61 -9.32
C ASP A 300 -22.55 7.54 -10.07
N ALA A 301 -23.50 8.13 -9.37
CA ALA A 301 -24.46 9.06 -9.93
C ALA A 301 -23.80 10.36 -10.49
N ARG A 302 -22.78 10.87 -9.79
CA ARG A 302 -22.02 12.05 -10.23
C ARG A 302 -21.00 11.73 -11.32
N LEU A 303 -20.50 10.52 -11.35
CA LEU A 303 -19.52 10.06 -12.34
C LEU A 303 -20.11 9.77 -13.71
N SER A 304 -21.45 9.75 -13.84
CA SER A 304 -22.16 9.54 -15.09
C SER A 304 -22.46 10.82 -15.88
N ALA A 305 -22.08 11.99 -15.38
CA ALA A 305 -22.30 13.25 -16.08
C ALA A 305 -21.51 13.31 -17.40
N PRO A 306 -22.14 13.70 -18.50
CA PRO A 306 -21.48 13.68 -19.81
C PRO A 306 -20.41 14.76 -19.91
N TRP A 307 -19.22 14.36 -20.27
CA TRP A 307 -18.13 15.24 -20.72
C TRP A 307 -17.29 14.52 -21.76
N ARG A 308 -16.74 15.23 -22.76
CA ARG A 308 -15.92 14.73 -23.89
C ARG A 308 -15.83 13.21 -24.01
N ASN A 309 -16.85 12.60 -24.61
CA ASN A 309 -17.07 11.15 -24.52
C ASN A 309 -16.32 10.34 -25.57
N GLU A 310 -15.79 11.02 -26.60
CA GLU A 310 -15.17 10.36 -27.74
C GLU A 310 -13.95 11.16 -28.18
N TRP A 311 -12.88 10.46 -28.49
CA TRP A 311 -11.71 11.02 -29.14
C TRP A 311 -11.71 10.62 -30.61
N THR A 312 -11.18 11.47 -31.46
CA THR A 312 -10.89 11.08 -32.84
C THR A 312 -9.64 10.19 -32.83
N PRO A 313 -9.53 9.26 -33.79
CA PRO A 313 -8.26 8.60 -34.04
C PRO A 313 -7.13 9.63 -34.12
N ALA A 314 -5.91 9.27 -33.70
CA ALA A 314 -4.78 10.16 -33.87
C ALA A 314 -4.63 10.57 -35.35
N ALA A 315 -4.34 11.83 -35.55
CA ALA A 315 -4.23 12.38 -36.91
C ALA A 315 -3.03 11.84 -37.71
N PHE A 316 -2.06 11.24 -36.96
CA PHE A 316 -0.83 10.65 -37.51
C PHE A 316 -0.29 9.59 -36.54
N ASP A 317 0.61 8.76 -37.05
CA ASP A 317 1.34 7.81 -36.19
C ASP A 317 2.44 8.55 -35.41
N ALA A 318 2.19 8.83 -34.15
CA ALA A 318 3.13 9.51 -33.25
C ALA A 318 4.33 8.63 -32.81
N THR A 319 4.36 7.35 -33.18
CA THR A 319 5.50 6.44 -32.97
C THR A 319 6.44 6.38 -34.18
N SER A 320 6.06 6.98 -35.31
CA SER A 320 6.82 7.01 -36.54
C SER A 320 7.33 8.42 -36.82
N ARG A 321 8.66 8.57 -36.85
CA ARG A 321 9.30 9.84 -37.18
C ARG A 321 8.90 10.34 -38.57
N ASP A 322 8.90 9.45 -39.55
CA ASP A 322 8.54 9.80 -40.95
C ASP A 322 7.07 10.29 -41.05
N ALA A 323 6.16 9.68 -40.29
CA ALA A 323 4.77 10.11 -40.26
C ALA A 323 4.61 11.50 -39.62
N ILE A 324 5.37 11.78 -38.56
CA ILE A 324 5.39 13.10 -37.90
C ILE A 324 5.95 14.16 -38.89
N GLU A 325 7.11 13.91 -39.48
CA GLU A 325 7.74 14.84 -40.45
C GLU A 325 6.85 15.12 -41.65
N ALA A 326 6.16 14.12 -42.18
CA ALA A 326 5.21 14.30 -43.28
C ALA A 326 4.03 15.24 -42.91
N VAL A 327 3.54 15.16 -41.66
CA VAL A 327 2.49 16.07 -41.17
C VAL A 327 3.03 17.47 -40.96
N LEU A 328 4.26 17.64 -40.47
CA LEU A 328 4.91 18.95 -40.33
C LEU A 328 5.03 19.64 -41.67
N ASP A 329 5.57 18.96 -42.71
CA ASP A 329 5.71 19.49 -44.05
C ASP A 329 4.35 19.91 -44.68
N GLN A 330 3.33 19.06 -44.49
CA GLN A 330 1.99 19.34 -44.94
C GLN A 330 1.39 20.58 -44.26
N CYS A 331 1.53 20.68 -42.93
CA CYS A 331 1.01 21.83 -42.18
C CYS A 331 1.73 23.11 -42.53
N GLU A 332 3.04 23.09 -42.65
CA GLU A 332 3.85 24.24 -43.05
C GLU A 332 3.50 24.70 -44.46
N GLY A 333 3.32 23.75 -45.39
CA GLY A 333 2.85 24.07 -46.74
C GLY A 333 1.50 24.76 -46.78
N LYS A 334 0.53 24.28 -45.99
CA LYS A 334 -0.80 24.91 -45.87
C LYS A 334 -0.74 26.28 -45.21
N LEU A 335 0.03 26.46 -44.13
CA LEU A 335 0.16 27.73 -43.45
C LEU A 335 0.88 28.81 -44.29
N LYS A 336 1.66 28.46 -45.32
CA LYS A 336 2.20 29.40 -46.29
C LYS A 336 1.07 29.99 -47.14
N ALA A 337 0.04 29.19 -47.48
CA ALA A 337 -1.11 29.64 -48.27
C ALA A 337 -2.21 30.29 -47.41
N THR A 338 -2.41 29.82 -46.20
CA THR A 338 -3.43 30.28 -45.23
C THR A 338 -2.81 30.47 -43.85
N PRO A 339 -2.09 31.60 -43.65
CA PRO A 339 -1.33 31.83 -42.40
C PRO A 339 -2.17 31.82 -41.10
N ASP A 340 -3.45 32.15 -41.22
CA ASP A 340 -4.39 32.30 -40.10
C ASP A 340 -5.23 31.04 -39.82
N ASP A 341 -4.95 29.91 -40.49
CA ASP A 341 -5.64 28.66 -40.22
C ASP A 341 -5.21 28.08 -38.86
N GLU A 342 -5.99 28.38 -37.84
CA GLU A 342 -5.73 27.94 -36.48
C GLU A 342 -5.88 26.41 -36.30
N GLY A 343 -6.71 25.74 -37.11
CA GLY A 343 -6.86 24.28 -37.07
C GLY A 343 -5.60 23.57 -37.57
N VAL A 344 -5.03 24.07 -38.69
CA VAL A 344 -3.75 23.55 -39.20
C VAL A 344 -2.61 23.89 -38.23
N ARG A 345 -2.64 25.06 -37.61
CA ARG A 345 -1.64 25.47 -36.61
C ARG A 345 -1.67 24.59 -35.36
N LEU A 346 -2.88 24.21 -34.90
CA LEU A 346 -3.02 23.27 -33.77
C LEU A 346 -2.47 21.88 -34.13
N LEU A 347 -2.76 21.39 -35.35
CA LEU A 347 -2.20 20.12 -35.83
C LEU A 347 -0.67 20.16 -35.90
N LEU A 348 -0.10 21.27 -36.39
CA LEU A 348 1.33 21.51 -36.43
C LEU A 348 1.93 21.44 -34.99
N ALA A 349 1.34 22.14 -34.04
CA ALA A 349 1.75 22.17 -32.67
C ALA A 349 1.69 20.76 -32.00
N THR A 350 0.62 20.01 -32.33
CA THR A 350 0.44 18.63 -31.84
C THR A 350 1.51 17.71 -32.40
N ALA A 351 1.84 17.80 -33.71
CA ALA A 351 2.89 17.00 -34.33
C ALA A 351 4.27 17.35 -33.79
N GLN A 352 4.55 18.63 -33.53
CA GLN A 352 5.79 19.08 -32.88
C GLN A 352 5.93 18.53 -31.47
N ALA A 353 4.86 18.58 -30.67
CA ALA A 353 4.89 17.98 -29.34
C ALA A 353 5.13 16.46 -29.39
N ALA A 354 4.50 15.76 -30.34
CA ALA A 354 4.69 14.32 -30.53
C ALA A 354 6.12 13.99 -30.93
N GLY A 355 6.72 14.74 -31.85
CA GLY A 355 8.12 14.58 -32.26
C GLY A 355 9.10 14.81 -31.11
N GLY A 356 8.85 15.83 -30.29
CA GLY A 356 9.60 16.07 -29.06
C GLY A 356 9.51 14.90 -28.07
N CYS A 357 8.32 14.35 -27.84
CA CYS A 357 8.11 13.17 -26.99
C CYS A 357 8.81 11.91 -27.54
N LEU A 358 8.71 11.67 -28.84
CA LEU A 358 9.39 10.54 -29.49
C LEU A 358 10.91 10.63 -29.36
N LEU A 359 11.49 11.81 -29.60
CA LEU A 359 12.91 12.05 -29.45
C LEU A 359 13.38 11.93 -28.00
N ALA A 360 12.61 12.45 -27.05
CA ALA A 360 12.92 12.31 -25.63
C ALA A 360 12.99 10.84 -25.21
N ASN A 361 12.04 10.03 -25.66
CA ASN A 361 11.98 8.59 -25.35
C ASN A 361 13.11 7.78 -26.00
N THR A 362 13.67 8.27 -27.09
CA THR A 362 14.76 7.61 -27.83
C THR A 362 16.14 8.18 -27.49
N GLY A 363 16.26 9.10 -26.53
CA GLY A 363 17.52 9.74 -26.14
C GLY A 363 18.09 10.69 -27.20
N GLY A 364 17.23 11.22 -28.09
CA GLY A 364 17.62 12.15 -29.15
C GLY A 364 18.07 13.51 -28.62
N LYS A 365 18.91 14.21 -29.39
CA LYS A 365 19.35 15.58 -29.11
C LYS A 365 18.39 16.60 -29.76
N GLY A 366 18.33 17.81 -29.20
CA GLY A 366 17.54 18.90 -29.76
C GLY A 366 16.05 18.83 -29.43
N VAL A 367 15.68 18.06 -28.44
CA VAL A 367 14.30 17.87 -27.95
C VAL A 367 13.64 19.21 -27.58
N GLU A 368 14.44 20.13 -27.01
CA GLU A 368 13.94 21.43 -26.56
C GLU A 368 13.32 22.26 -27.70
N PHE A 369 13.90 22.24 -28.89
CA PHE A 369 13.40 22.99 -30.06
C PHE A 369 12.01 22.55 -30.49
N TRP A 370 11.74 21.24 -30.43
CA TRP A 370 10.44 20.68 -30.77
C TRP A 370 9.35 21.19 -29.83
N PHE A 371 9.64 21.23 -28.54
CA PHE A 371 8.68 21.73 -27.54
C PHE A 371 8.53 23.25 -27.58
N GLU A 372 9.58 24.00 -27.90
CA GLU A 372 9.50 25.45 -28.10
C GLU A 372 8.63 25.81 -29.28
N ASP A 373 8.77 25.09 -30.40
CA ASP A 373 7.93 25.29 -31.58
C ASP A 373 6.48 24.89 -31.31
N ALA A 374 6.26 23.79 -30.58
CA ALA A 374 4.91 23.39 -30.16
C ALA A 374 4.25 24.48 -29.29
N LEU A 375 4.95 25.01 -28.28
CA LEU A 375 4.48 26.09 -27.43
C LEU A 375 4.16 27.37 -28.21
N ARG A 376 5.06 27.75 -29.13
CA ARG A 376 4.88 28.91 -29.98
C ARG A 376 3.64 28.81 -30.88
N ASN A 377 3.42 27.64 -31.48
CA ASN A 377 2.28 27.42 -32.37
C ASN A 377 0.98 27.26 -31.59
N ALA A 378 0.96 26.52 -30.48
CA ALA A 378 -0.21 26.40 -29.62
C ALA A 378 -0.61 27.76 -29.01
N GLY A 379 0.36 28.62 -28.68
CA GLY A 379 0.10 29.96 -28.17
C GLY A 379 -0.58 30.93 -29.16
N LYS A 380 -0.52 30.63 -30.46
CA LYS A 380 -1.19 31.42 -31.52
C LYS A 380 -2.61 30.94 -31.82
N VAL A 381 -3.08 29.87 -31.22
CA VAL A 381 -4.44 29.34 -31.39
C VAL A 381 -5.36 30.09 -30.41
N ALA A 382 -6.25 30.89 -30.91
CA ALA A 382 -7.17 31.74 -30.13
C ALA A 382 -8.64 31.29 -30.23
N ALA A 383 -9.00 30.55 -31.28
CA ALA A 383 -10.37 30.10 -31.53
C ALA A 383 -10.95 29.28 -30.36
N PRO A 384 -12.10 29.67 -29.77
CA PRO A 384 -12.67 29.03 -28.61
C PRO A 384 -12.82 27.50 -28.72
N PRO A 385 -13.24 26.91 -29.85
CA PRO A 385 -13.39 25.48 -30.00
C PRO A 385 -12.06 24.72 -29.91
N LEU A 386 -10.91 25.38 -30.16
CA LEU A 386 -9.57 24.79 -30.20
C LEU A 386 -8.78 25.02 -28.91
N GLN A 387 -9.26 25.90 -28.02
CA GLN A 387 -8.51 26.33 -26.84
C GLN A 387 -8.13 25.17 -25.90
N ALA A 388 -9.03 24.24 -25.68
CA ALA A 388 -8.76 23.12 -24.80
C ALA A 388 -7.60 22.25 -25.29
N GLU A 389 -7.56 21.97 -26.61
CA GLU A 389 -6.49 21.18 -27.22
C GLU A 389 -5.18 21.97 -27.26
N ALA A 390 -5.23 23.28 -27.60
CA ALA A 390 -4.05 24.15 -27.60
C ALA A 390 -3.40 24.23 -26.19
N LYS A 391 -4.22 24.32 -25.14
CA LYS A 391 -3.71 24.30 -23.75
C LYS A 391 -3.22 22.91 -23.33
N ALA A 392 -3.81 21.83 -23.85
CA ALA A 392 -3.31 20.48 -23.66
C ALA A 392 -1.91 20.30 -24.28
N VAL A 393 -1.69 20.77 -25.52
CA VAL A 393 -0.35 20.79 -26.15
C VAL A 393 0.63 21.59 -25.31
N THR A 394 0.20 22.76 -24.81
CA THR A 394 1.05 23.61 -23.92
C THR A 394 1.42 22.86 -22.65
N ALA A 395 0.49 22.14 -22.03
CA ALA A 395 0.76 21.36 -20.81
C ALA A 395 1.76 20.23 -21.07
N VAL A 396 1.61 19.48 -22.15
CA VAL A 396 2.53 18.41 -22.55
C VAL A 396 3.93 18.96 -22.80
N ALA A 397 4.05 20.01 -23.61
CA ALA A 397 5.35 20.59 -23.95
C ALA A 397 6.06 21.21 -22.72
N ALA A 398 5.33 21.90 -21.85
CA ALA A 398 5.88 22.48 -20.62
C ALA A 398 6.36 21.37 -19.65
N TRP A 399 5.56 20.31 -19.47
CA TRP A 399 5.91 19.18 -18.62
C TRP A 399 7.21 18.49 -19.10
N MET A 400 7.28 18.21 -20.39
CA MET A 400 8.44 17.54 -20.99
C MET A 400 9.73 18.39 -20.92
N ARG A 401 9.60 19.71 -20.79
CA ARG A 401 10.73 20.62 -20.54
C ARG A 401 11.09 20.75 -19.06
N GLY A 402 10.37 20.10 -18.16
CA GLY A 402 10.57 20.19 -16.72
C GLY A 402 9.96 21.44 -16.06
N ASP A 403 9.18 22.24 -16.80
CA ASP A 403 8.45 23.41 -16.25
C ASP A 403 7.11 22.98 -15.64
N SER A 404 7.19 22.43 -14.42
CA SER A 404 6.03 21.89 -13.71
C SER A 404 4.97 22.95 -13.41
N GLU A 405 5.35 24.22 -13.15
CA GLU A 405 4.40 25.28 -12.87
C GLU A 405 3.62 25.71 -14.14
N ALA A 406 4.31 25.85 -15.26
CA ALA A 406 3.65 26.15 -16.53
C ALA A 406 2.74 24.99 -16.95
N ALA A 407 3.17 23.74 -16.74
CA ALA A 407 2.36 22.56 -17.03
C ALA A 407 1.08 22.55 -16.16
N GLN A 408 1.15 22.79 -14.87
CA GLN A 408 -0.02 22.87 -13.97
C GLN A 408 -0.99 23.97 -14.39
N ARG A 409 -0.48 25.16 -14.69
CA ARG A 409 -1.31 26.26 -15.17
C ARG A 409 -2.01 25.92 -16.49
N ALA A 410 -1.31 25.29 -17.44
CA ALA A 410 -1.86 24.89 -18.71
C ALA A 410 -2.90 23.76 -18.56
N VAL A 411 -2.68 22.79 -17.65
CA VAL A 411 -3.65 21.78 -17.27
C VAL A 411 -4.96 22.42 -16.79
N ALA A 412 -4.88 23.34 -15.82
CA ALA A 412 -6.05 24.03 -15.30
C ALA A 412 -6.82 24.79 -16.41
N LEU A 413 -6.11 25.46 -17.31
CA LEU A 413 -6.72 26.18 -18.44
C LEU A 413 -7.35 25.22 -19.47
N ALA A 414 -6.71 24.09 -19.76
CA ALA A 414 -7.26 23.08 -20.69
C ALA A 414 -8.55 22.46 -20.16
N LEU A 415 -8.56 22.10 -18.87
CA LEU A 415 -9.73 21.50 -18.20
C LEU A 415 -10.86 22.51 -17.98
N GLY A 416 -10.52 23.79 -17.75
CA GLY A 416 -11.48 24.88 -17.59
C GLY A 416 -12.03 25.47 -18.91
N ALA A 417 -11.45 25.09 -20.07
CA ALA A 417 -11.93 25.57 -21.36
C ALA A 417 -13.34 25.07 -21.64
N ALA A 418 -14.14 25.92 -22.26
CA ALA A 418 -15.53 25.60 -22.60
C ALA A 418 -15.64 24.30 -23.42
N ASN A 419 -16.67 23.50 -23.13
CA ASN A 419 -17.00 22.32 -23.92
C ASN A 419 -17.19 22.73 -25.39
N SER A 420 -16.41 22.11 -26.26
CA SER A 420 -16.66 22.15 -27.70
C SER A 420 -17.22 20.80 -28.14
N ASP A 421 -18.09 20.81 -29.18
CA ASP A 421 -18.55 19.57 -29.82
C ASP A 421 -17.40 18.85 -30.58
N ARG A 422 -16.21 19.45 -30.59
CA ARG A 422 -15.04 18.91 -31.24
C ARG A 422 -14.46 17.75 -30.41
N LYS A 423 -14.21 16.65 -31.11
CA LYS A 423 -13.52 15.48 -30.56
C LYS A 423 -12.02 15.72 -30.60
N PRO A 424 -11.29 15.68 -29.45
CA PRO A 424 -9.85 15.88 -29.44
C PRO A 424 -9.10 14.71 -30.06
N ASP A 425 -7.90 15.00 -30.57
CA ASP A 425 -6.97 13.99 -31.08
C ASP A 425 -6.60 12.95 -29.98
N ALA A 426 -6.66 11.66 -30.34
CA ALA A 426 -6.48 10.57 -29.38
C ALA A 426 -5.07 10.53 -28.75
N TRP A 427 -4.02 10.81 -29.54
CA TRP A 427 -2.66 10.87 -29.01
C TRP A 427 -2.52 12.01 -28.00
N LEU A 428 -2.96 13.21 -28.40
CA LEU A 428 -2.88 14.39 -27.52
C LEU A 428 -3.68 14.18 -26.25
N ALA A 429 -4.88 13.65 -26.34
CA ALA A 429 -5.72 13.40 -25.18
C ALA A 429 -5.07 12.42 -24.20
N THR A 430 -4.51 11.31 -24.70
CA THR A 430 -3.83 10.31 -23.87
C THR A 430 -2.59 10.90 -23.21
N THR A 431 -1.74 11.59 -23.96
CA THR A 431 -0.50 12.18 -23.42
C THR A 431 -0.80 13.32 -22.45
N PHE A 432 -1.80 14.14 -22.72
CA PHE A 432 -2.24 15.20 -21.80
C PHE A 432 -2.76 14.63 -20.48
N LEU A 433 -3.50 13.52 -20.52
CA LEU A 433 -4.01 12.88 -19.31
C LEU A 433 -2.88 12.29 -18.44
N ASP A 434 -1.81 11.80 -19.07
CA ASP A 434 -0.62 11.40 -18.34
C ASP A 434 0.04 12.60 -17.63
N VAL A 435 0.18 13.72 -18.31
CA VAL A 435 0.68 14.97 -17.71
C VAL A 435 -0.22 15.45 -16.56
N VAL A 436 -1.54 15.34 -16.71
CA VAL A 436 -2.48 15.66 -15.63
C VAL A 436 -2.20 14.80 -14.40
N LEU A 437 -2.04 13.49 -14.57
CA LEU A 437 -1.71 12.58 -13.48
C LEU A 437 -0.38 12.97 -12.79
N GLN A 438 0.66 13.22 -13.58
CA GLN A 438 1.98 13.54 -13.05
C GLN A 438 2.00 14.87 -12.29
N THR A 439 1.36 15.90 -12.83
CA THR A 439 1.28 17.22 -12.17
C THR A 439 0.47 17.16 -10.87
N MET A 440 -0.55 16.31 -10.82
CA MET A 440 -1.39 16.15 -9.62
C MET A 440 -0.73 15.30 -8.56
N ALA A 441 -0.03 14.24 -8.92
CA ALA A 441 0.77 13.45 -7.99
C ALA A 441 1.84 14.32 -7.31
N GLY A 442 2.51 15.21 -8.05
CA GLY A 442 3.47 16.17 -7.51
C GLY A 442 2.83 17.17 -6.52
N ALA A 443 1.65 17.69 -6.83
CA ALA A 443 0.93 18.63 -5.96
C ALA A 443 0.41 17.96 -4.68
N ALA A 444 -0.01 16.69 -4.75
CA ALA A 444 -0.44 15.93 -3.57
C ALA A 444 0.72 15.58 -2.64
N TYR A 445 1.91 15.34 -3.18
CA TYR A 445 3.12 15.08 -2.39
C TYR A 445 3.62 16.34 -1.64
N ALA A 446 3.37 17.52 -2.19
CA ALA A 446 3.78 18.80 -1.59
C ALA A 446 2.84 19.27 -0.46
N LYS A 447 1.63 18.71 -0.35
CA LYS A 447 0.70 18.99 0.75
C LYS A 447 0.65 17.78 1.66
N THR A 448 1.12 17.97 2.88
CA THR A 448 1.06 16.97 3.97
C THR A 448 -0.29 16.26 4.05
N THR A 449 -0.21 14.97 4.22
CA THR A 449 -1.21 13.91 4.17
C THR A 449 -2.61 14.15 4.79
N ALA A 450 -2.80 15.17 5.62
CA ALA A 450 -4.09 15.50 6.23
C ALA A 450 -5.03 16.35 5.34
N ASP A 451 -4.48 17.10 4.37
CA ASP A 451 -5.26 17.99 3.50
C ASP A 451 -5.52 17.42 2.10
N ALA A 452 -4.90 16.32 1.73
CA ALA A 452 -4.98 15.77 0.37
C ALA A 452 -6.38 15.24 0.01
N ALA A 453 -7.11 14.67 0.97
CA ALA A 453 -8.48 14.22 0.75
C ALA A 453 -9.51 15.36 0.69
N ALA A 454 -9.16 16.54 1.21
CA ALA A 454 -10.10 17.65 1.37
C ALA A 454 -10.18 18.63 0.18
N ASN A 455 -9.22 18.57 -0.76
CA ASN A 455 -9.10 19.50 -1.89
C ASN A 455 -8.95 18.78 -3.21
N VAL A 456 -9.90 17.92 -3.55
CA VAL A 456 -10.04 17.49 -4.95
C VAL A 456 -10.53 18.71 -5.73
N SER A 457 -9.66 19.29 -6.56
CA SER A 457 -10.06 20.44 -7.37
C SER A 457 -11.16 20.04 -8.33
N PRO A 458 -12.08 20.95 -8.74
CA PRO A 458 -13.07 20.68 -9.78
C PRO A 458 -12.44 20.16 -11.08
N GLU A 459 -11.21 20.57 -11.38
CA GLU A 459 -10.45 20.14 -12.55
C GLU A 459 -10.02 18.66 -12.43
N LEU A 460 -9.64 18.22 -11.25
CA LEU A 460 -9.34 16.80 -10.98
C LEU A 460 -10.59 15.94 -11.15
N GLU A 461 -11.70 16.41 -10.64
CA GLU A 461 -12.97 15.71 -10.75
C GLU A 461 -13.45 15.59 -12.22
N ARG A 462 -13.30 16.65 -13.02
CA ARG A 462 -13.58 16.61 -14.45
C ARG A 462 -12.68 15.60 -15.17
N THR A 463 -11.39 15.62 -14.91
CA THR A 463 -10.43 14.68 -15.52
C THR A 463 -10.76 13.25 -15.16
N ARG A 464 -11.10 13.00 -13.90
CA ARG A 464 -11.56 11.71 -13.42
C ARG A 464 -12.81 11.22 -14.16
N LEU A 465 -13.80 12.10 -14.37
CA LEU A 465 -15.01 11.80 -15.12
C LEU A 465 -14.73 11.39 -16.56
N VAL A 466 -13.83 12.10 -17.23
CA VAL A 466 -13.41 11.78 -18.61
C VAL A 466 -12.81 10.40 -18.70
N LEU A 467 -11.84 10.12 -17.83
CA LEU A 467 -11.11 8.86 -17.84
C LEU A 467 -12.00 7.68 -17.49
N GLN A 468 -12.95 7.88 -16.58
CA GLN A 468 -13.93 6.89 -16.24
C GLN A 468 -14.88 6.59 -17.42
N LEU A 469 -15.40 7.62 -18.08
CA LEU A 469 -16.28 7.45 -19.24
C LEU A 469 -15.55 6.79 -20.41
N GLN A 470 -14.27 7.08 -20.59
CA GLN A 470 -13.41 6.43 -21.59
C GLN A 470 -13.20 4.94 -21.25
N ALA A 471 -12.92 4.62 -20.00
CA ALA A 471 -12.76 3.23 -19.55
C ALA A 471 -14.07 2.43 -19.68
N GLU A 472 -15.21 3.03 -19.38
CA GLU A 472 -16.53 2.39 -19.43
C GLU A 472 -17.04 2.19 -20.86
N ARG A 473 -16.95 3.22 -21.72
CA ARG A 473 -17.62 3.21 -23.04
C ARG A 473 -16.84 2.54 -24.15
N ASN A 474 -15.52 2.70 -24.20
CA ASN A 474 -14.76 2.22 -25.36
C ASN A 474 -13.94 0.98 -25.02
N GLY A 475 -13.80 0.71 -23.73
CA GLY A 475 -12.61 0.04 -23.33
C GLY A 475 -11.51 0.61 -24.22
N GLY A 476 -11.21 1.89 -24.17
CA GLY A 476 -10.29 2.61 -25.08
C GLY A 476 -8.98 1.91 -25.36
N ALA A 477 -8.01 2.55 -25.95
CA ALA A 477 -6.66 2.02 -26.02
C ALA A 477 -6.22 1.62 -24.61
N GLU A 478 -5.59 0.48 -24.46
CA GLU A 478 -5.14 -0.07 -23.18
C GLU A 478 -4.46 0.98 -22.29
N ALA A 479 -3.52 1.75 -22.89
CA ALA A 479 -2.78 2.81 -22.19
C ALA A 479 -3.73 3.87 -21.57
N THR A 480 -4.75 4.31 -22.29
CA THR A 480 -5.71 5.31 -21.81
C THR A 480 -6.52 4.78 -20.63
N ALA A 481 -6.93 3.52 -20.69
CA ALA A 481 -7.68 2.89 -19.62
C ALA A 481 -6.81 2.74 -18.34
N LEU A 482 -5.54 2.38 -18.49
CA LEU A 482 -4.60 2.28 -17.37
C LEU A 482 -4.32 3.64 -16.73
N VAL A 483 -4.21 4.71 -17.50
CA VAL A 483 -4.11 6.08 -16.98
C VAL A 483 -5.35 6.44 -16.16
N GLY A 484 -6.56 6.15 -16.68
CA GLY A 484 -7.82 6.38 -15.97
C GLY A 484 -7.91 5.63 -14.64
N ILE A 485 -7.46 4.38 -14.62
CA ILE A 485 -7.39 3.58 -13.41
C ILE A 485 -6.42 4.19 -12.40
N GLY A 486 -5.24 4.63 -12.85
CA GLY A 486 -4.28 5.34 -12.00
C GLY A 486 -4.88 6.56 -11.32
N LEU A 487 -5.69 7.32 -12.04
CA LEU A 487 -6.37 8.47 -11.46
C LEU A 487 -7.41 8.06 -10.40
N LEU A 488 -8.21 7.02 -10.65
CA LEU A 488 -9.16 6.50 -9.66
C LEU A 488 -8.47 6.05 -8.38
N GLU A 489 -7.31 5.41 -8.51
CA GLU A 489 -6.48 5.02 -7.37
C GLU A 489 -5.95 6.22 -6.60
N HIS A 490 -5.48 7.25 -7.32
CA HIS A 490 -4.96 8.48 -6.73
C HIS A 490 -6.01 9.22 -5.88
N VAL A 491 -7.26 9.25 -6.33
CA VAL A 491 -8.35 9.87 -5.57
C VAL A 491 -9.01 8.93 -4.55
N GLY A 492 -8.40 7.77 -4.25
CA GLY A 492 -8.86 6.85 -3.22
C GLY A 492 -10.01 5.92 -3.64
N LEU A 493 -10.42 5.90 -4.90
CA LEU A 493 -11.52 5.05 -5.40
C LEU A 493 -11.00 3.66 -5.84
N ARG A 494 -10.25 3.00 -4.96
CA ARG A 494 -9.53 1.74 -5.24
C ARG A 494 -10.44 0.58 -5.64
N ALA A 495 -11.60 0.42 -5.00
CA ALA A 495 -12.59 -0.60 -5.37
C ALA A 495 -13.08 -0.40 -6.81
N LYS A 496 -13.32 0.84 -7.21
CA LYS A 496 -13.74 1.18 -8.57
C LYS A 496 -12.63 0.93 -9.58
N ALA A 497 -11.41 1.35 -9.28
CA ALA A 497 -10.22 1.07 -10.08
C ALA A 497 -10.04 -0.44 -10.32
N ARG A 498 -10.23 -1.26 -9.27
CA ARG A 498 -10.15 -2.72 -9.36
C ARG A 498 -11.22 -3.31 -10.27
N ARG A 499 -12.49 -2.89 -10.16
CA ARG A 499 -13.56 -3.34 -11.08
C ARG A 499 -13.24 -3.03 -12.55
N TYR A 500 -12.64 -1.87 -12.82
CA TYR A 500 -12.19 -1.55 -14.17
C TYR A 500 -11.00 -2.39 -14.62
N LEU A 501 -10.05 -2.66 -13.74
CA LEU A 501 -8.94 -3.59 -14.05
C LEU A 501 -9.46 -4.99 -14.37
N GLU A 502 -10.44 -5.50 -13.63
CA GLU A 502 -11.08 -6.79 -13.92
C GLU A 502 -11.77 -6.81 -15.30
N ALA A 503 -12.41 -5.70 -15.69
CA ALA A 503 -12.96 -5.56 -17.03
C ALA A 503 -11.86 -5.50 -18.10
N LEU A 504 -10.75 -4.80 -17.85
CA LEU A 504 -9.61 -4.72 -18.75
C LEU A 504 -8.90 -6.06 -18.92
N VAL A 505 -8.71 -6.84 -17.86
CA VAL A 505 -8.14 -8.19 -17.94
C VAL A 505 -8.95 -9.09 -18.87
N LYS A 506 -10.29 -9.00 -18.82
CA LYS A 506 -11.16 -9.73 -19.76
C LYS A 506 -11.01 -9.27 -21.20
N ARG A 507 -10.71 -8.00 -21.42
CA ARG A 507 -10.56 -7.40 -22.74
C ARG A 507 -9.16 -7.57 -23.31
N PHE A 508 -8.13 -7.40 -22.46
CA PHE A 508 -6.72 -7.51 -22.81
C PHE A 508 -6.05 -8.65 -22.01
N PRO A 509 -6.51 -9.91 -22.19
CA PRO A 509 -6.12 -11.04 -21.35
C PRO A 509 -4.63 -11.43 -21.47
N THR A 510 -3.94 -10.92 -22.48
CA THR A 510 -2.52 -11.18 -22.75
C THR A 510 -1.62 -9.98 -22.44
N SER A 511 -2.19 -8.86 -21.95
CA SER A 511 -1.41 -7.66 -21.67
C SER A 511 -0.62 -7.74 -20.36
N PRO A 512 0.72 -7.67 -20.40
CA PRO A 512 1.54 -7.62 -19.19
C PRO A 512 1.22 -6.39 -18.31
N ALA A 513 1.00 -5.22 -18.92
CA ALA A 513 0.75 -3.97 -18.19
C ALA A 513 -0.58 -4.02 -17.42
N VAL A 514 -1.64 -4.56 -18.04
CA VAL A 514 -2.94 -4.73 -17.37
C VAL A 514 -2.83 -5.73 -16.22
N HIS A 515 -2.16 -6.87 -16.45
CA HIS A 515 -1.98 -7.88 -15.40
C HIS A 515 -1.08 -7.41 -14.27
N GLU A 516 -0.04 -6.65 -14.55
CA GLU A 516 0.81 -6.05 -13.53
C GLU A 516 -0.01 -5.12 -12.62
N ARG A 517 -0.79 -4.21 -13.22
CA ARG A 517 -1.62 -3.28 -12.45
C ARG A 517 -2.69 -4.00 -11.63
N TRP A 518 -3.36 -5.00 -12.23
CA TRP A 518 -4.38 -5.79 -11.54
C TRP A 518 -3.80 -6.61 -10.39
N ARG A 519 -2.67 -7.28 -10.61
CA ARG A 519 -1.94 -8.03 -9.58
C ARG A 519 -1.57 -7.14 -8.40
N ASN A 520 -0.95 -5.98 -8.70
CA ASN A 520 -0.53 -5.03 -7.68
C ASN A 520 -1.74 -4.50 -6.88
N ARG A 521 -2.85 -4.21 -7.56
CA ARG A 521 -4.06 -3.74 -6.89
C ARG A 521 -4.68 -4.80 -5.99
N LEU A 522 -4.79 -6.03 -6.46
CA LEU A 522 -5.28 -7.16 -5.65
C LEU A 522 -4.38 -7.42 -4.45
N PHE A 523 -3.07 -7.39 -4.67
CA PHE A 523 -2.09 -7.60 -3.60
C PHE A 523 -2.20 -6.53 -2.51
N VAL A 524 -2.28 -5.26 -2.89
CA VAL A 524 -2.36 -4.13 -1.93
C VAL A 524 -3.71 -4.12 -1.20
N ASP A 525 -4.81 -4.43 -1.88
CA ASP A 525 -6.15 -4.35 -1.28
C ASP A 525 -6.48 -5.56 -0.39
N PHE A 526 -6.01 -6.77 -0.76
CA PHE A 526 -6.47 -8.01 -0.14
C PHE A 526 -5.36 -9.00 0.23
N GLY A 527 -4.10 -8.67 -0.06
CA GLY A 527 -2.96 -9.53 0.23
C GLY A 527 -2.68 -10.61 -0.82
N ALA A 528 -1.62 -11.37 -0.55
CA ALA A 528 -1.04 -12.31 -1.49
C ALA A 528 -1.95 -13.50 -1.81
N GLU A 529 -2.64 -14.05 -0.82
CA GLU A 529 -3.48 -15.24 -1.00
C GLU A 529 -4.77 -14.91 -1.76
N ALA A 530 -5.41 -13.78 -1.47
CA ALA A 530 -6.59 -13.32 -2.21
C ALA A 530 -6.24 -13.01 -3.67
N MET A 531 -5.10 -12.39 -3.93
CA MET A 531 -4.57 -12.18 -5.28
C MET A 531 -4.41 -13.52 -6.02
N ARG A 532 -3.75 -14.52 -5.41
CA ARG A 532 -3.55 -15.85 -5.98
C ARG A 532 -4.88 -16.53 -6.31
N LYS A 533 -5.86 -16.46 -5.42
CA LYS A 533 -7.20 -17.01 -5.62
C LYS A 533 -7.92 -16.36 -6.80
N ARG A 534 -7.88 -15.04 -6.93
CA ARG A 534 -8.46 -14.31 -8.07
C ARG A 534 -7.85 -14.71 -9.41
N TYR A 535 -6.53 -14.95 -9.44
CA TYR A 535 -5.87 -15.47 -10.63
C TYR A 535 -6.26 -16.91 -10.97
N ALA A 536 -6.52 -17.76 -9.97
CA ALA A 536 -7.05 -19.09 -10.20
C ALA A 536 -8.47 -19.04 -10.83
N GLU A 537 -9.33 -18.13 -10.37
CA GLU A 537 -10.65 -17.88 -10.96
C GLU A 537 -10.54 -17.35 -12.41
N PHE A 538 -9.58 -16.45 -12.67
CA PHE A 538 -9.30 -15.97 -14.02
C PHE A 538 -8.92 -17.10 -14.98
N VAL A 539 -8.01 -17.99 -14.58
CA VAL A 539 -7.61 -19.16 -15.39
C VAL A 539 -8.81 -20.00 -15.78
N ALA A 540 -9.76 -20.23 -14.88
CA ALA A 540 -10.94 -21.05 -15.13
C ALA A 540 -11.86 -20.47 -16.23
N SER A 541 -11.79 -19.17 -16.48
CA SER A 541 -12.64 -18.46 -17.47
C SER A 541 -11.87 -17.95 -18.69
N ALA A 542 -10.54 -18.11 -18.73
CA ALA A 542 -9.69 -17.53 -19.77
C ALA A 542 -9.81 -18.27 -21.12
N LYS A 543 -9.83 -17.50 -22.21
CA LYS A 543 -9.85 -18.02 -23.58
C LYS A 543 -8.47 -18.46 -24.07
N ASP A 544 -7.41 -17.85 -23.56
CA ASP A 544 -6.01 -18.23 -23.83
C ASP A 544 -5.41 -18.93 -22.58
N PRO A 545 -5.37 -20.27 -22.57
CA PRO A 545 -4.87 -21.01 -21.42
C PRO A 545 -3.40 -20.77 -21.13
N ALA A 546 -2.55 -20.60 -22.14
CA ALA A 546 -1.11 -20.43 -21.97
C ALA A 546 -0.79 -19.15 -21.23
N SER A 547 -1.30 -18.02 -21.72
CA SER A 547 -1.13 -16.71 -21.10
C SER A 547 -1.74 -16.68 -19.70
N ALA A 548 -2.97 -17.20 -19.53
CA ALA A 548 -3.63 -17.21 -18.23
C ALA A 548 -2.86 -18.01 -17.18
N GLN A 549 -2.34 -19.20 -17.53
CA GLN A 549 -1.50 -20.00 -16.65
C GLN A 549 -0.19 -19.26 -16.30
N TRP A 550 0.40 -18.56 -17.27
CA TRP A 550 1.60 -17.78 -17.02
C TRP A 550 1.38 -16.68 -15.98
N PHE A 551 0.36 -15.82 -16.17
CA PHE A 551 0.05 -14.74 -15.23
C PHE A 551 -0.34 -15.24 -13.85
N ALA A 552 -1.10 -16.34 -13.78
CA ALA A 552 -1.44 -16.97 -12.52
C ALA A 552 -0.21 -17.62 -11.83
N GLY A 553 0.69 -18.21 -12.61
CA GLY A 553 2.00 -18.69 -12.12
C GLY A 553 2.82 -17.58 -11.50
N TYR A 554 2.88 -16.42 -12.17
CA TYR A 554 3.61 -15.26 -11.66
C TYR A 554 2.96 -14.68 -10.40
N ALA A 555 1.63 -14.63 -10.33
CA ALA A 555 0.92 -14.23 -9.10
C ALA A 555 1.20 -15.19 -7.94
N SER A 556 1.30 -16.50 -8.21
CA SER A 556 1.63 -17.50 -7.20
C SER A 556 3.08 -17.43 -6.74
N LEU A 557 4.03 -17.11 -7.65
CA LEU A 557 5.43 -16.83 -7.29
C LEU A 557 5.53 -15.64 -6.34
N VAL A 558 4.92 -14.50 -6.70
CA VAL A 558 4.87 -13.29 -5.86
C VAL A 558 4.25 -13.58 -4.49
N ALA A 559 3.20 -14.39 -4.44
CA ALA A 559 2.58 -14.81 -3.19
C ALA A 559 3.52 -15.69 -2.35
N GLY A 560 4.25 -16.63 -2.96
CA GLY A 560 5.24 -17.46 -2.30
C GLY A 560 6.37 -16.63 -1.67
N GLU A 561 6.87 -15.64 -2.38
CA GLU A 561 7.87 -14.71 -1.91
C GLU A 561 7.37 -13.85 -0.74
N GLN A 562 6.14 -13.33 -0.83
CA GLN A 562 5.56 -12.54 0.26
C GLN A 562 5.32 -13.39 1.51
N HIS A 563 4.74 -14.58 1.37
CA HIS A 563 4.55 -15.49 2.51
C HIS A 563 5.87 -15.93 3.14
N THR A 564 6.93 -16.04 2.34
CA THR A 564 8.29 -16.31 2.87
C THR A 564 8.80 -15.13 3.71
N ARG A 565 8.57 -13.87 3.27
CA ARG A 565 8.88 -12.67 4.07
C ARG A 565 8.10 -12.63 5.38
N ASP A 566 6.84 -13.06 5.32
CA ASP A 566 5.92 -13.08 6.47
C ASP A 566 6.12 -14.33 7.36
N GLU A 567 7.12 -15.18 7.08
CA GLU A 567 7.45 -16.44 7.79
C GLU A 567 6.29 -17.46 7.80
N ARG A 568 5.35 -17.33 6.84
CA ARG A 568 4.21 -18.25 6.64
C ARG A 568 4.62 -19.40 5.74
N ASN A 569 5.58 -20.21 6.20
CA ASN A 569 6.29 -21.21 5.38
C ASN A 569 5.37 -22.23 4.72
N ASP A 570 4.32 -22.71 5.40
CA ASP A 570 3.38 -23.68 4.85
C ASP A 570 2.56 -23.12 3.67
N VAL A 571 2.15 -21.85 3.77
CA VAL A 571 1.42 -21.15 2.71
C VAL A 571 2.36 -20.80 1.56
N ALA A 572 3.58 -20.37 1.86
CA ALA A 572 4.62 -20.11 0.88
C ALA A 572 4.96 -21.37 0.06
N MET A 573 5.08 -22.52 0.71
CA MET A 573 5.33 -23.82 0.06
C MET A 573 4.25 -24.15 -0.95
N LYS A 574 2.97 -23.95 -0.59
CA LYS A 574 1.83 -24.18 -1.49
C LYS A 574 1.85 -23.21 -2.66
N ALA A 575 2.17 -21.94 -2.43
CA ALA A 575 2.22 -20.92 -3.47
C ALA A 575 3.34 -21.19 -4.49
N TYR A 576 4.55 -21.55 -4.05
CA TYR A 576 5.63 -21.95 -4.97
C TYR A 576 5.27 -23.22 -5.76
N THR A 577 4.60 -24.17 -5.13
CA THR A 577 4.16 -25.40 -5.81
C THR A 577 3.14 -25.10 -6.92
N ASP A 578 2.16 -24.25 -6.62
CA ASP A 578 1.18 -23.77 -7.60
C ASP A 578 1.85 -22.98 -8.74
N ALA A 579 2.83 -22.13 -8.42
CA ALA A 579 3.60 -21.39 -9.43
C ALA A 579 4.31 -22.33 -10.42
N ILE A 580 5.04 -23.32 -9.92
CA ILE A 580 5.73 -24.33 -10.74
C ILE A 580 4.74 -25.07 -11.65
N GLU A 581 3.62 -25.52 -11.10
CA GLU A 581 2.60 -26.25 -11.86
C GLU A 581 2.01 -25.38 -12.98
N ARG A 582 1.71 -24.12 -12.70
CA ARG A 582 1.14 -23.20 -13.68
C ARG A 582 2.12 -22.83 -14.79
N PHE A 583 3.37 -22.56 -14.47
CA PHE A 583 4.39 -22.31 -15.48
C PHE A 583 4.62 -23.53 -16.36
N THR A 584 4.61 -24.75 -15.79
CA THR A 584 4.69 -25.99 -16.56
C THR A 584 3.50 -26.13 -17.53
N LYS A 585 2.27 -25.84 -17.06
CA LYS A 585 1.07 -25.85 -17.92
C LYS A 585 1.12 -24.78 -19.02
N SER A 586 1.63 -23.59 -18.70
CA SER A 586 1.81 -22.51 -19.68
C SER A 586 2.76 -22.89 -20.80
N ALA A 587 3.94 -23.42 -20.45
CA ALA A 587 4.93 -23.91 -21.42
C ALA A 587 4.40 -25.05 -22.28
N ALA A 588 3.63 -25.97 -21.70
CA ALA A 588 3.02 -27.07 -22.43
C ALA A 588 1.89 -26.63 -23.38
N ALA A 589 1.17 -25.55 -23.03
CA ALA A 589 0.06 -25.05 -23.84
C ALA A 589 0.50 -24.25 -25.06
N ASN A 590 1.64 -23.54 -24.98
CA ASN A 590 2.19 -22.76 -26.08
C ASN A 590 3.72 -22.65 -25.98
N ALA A 591 4.42 -23.08 -27.02
CA ALA A 591 5.89 -23.07 -27.09
C ALA A 591 6.51 -21.67 -26.93
N ASP A 592 5.80 -20.61 -27.33
CA ASP A 592 6.29 -19.23 -27.20
C ASP A 592 6.48 -18.80 -25.75
N PHE A 593 5.79 -19.44 -24.81
CA PHE A 593 5.93 -19.20 -23.38
C PHE A 593 7.03 -20.02 -22.70
N THR A 594 7.58 -21.04 -23.40
CA THR A 594 8.45 -22.07 -22.78
C THR A 594 9.67 -21.44 -22.09
N ASP A 595 10.41 -20.56 -22.76
CA ASP A 595 11.64 -19.99 -22.19
C ASP A 595 11.33 -19.13 -20.96
N ASN A 596 10.31 -18.29 -21.06
CA ASN A 596 9.90 -17.37 -19.99
C ASN A 596 9.25 -18.12 -18.81
N ALA A 597 8.36 -19.08 -19.07
CA ALA A 597 7.75 -19.90 -18.03
C ALA A 597 8.79 -20.74 -17.29
N ASN A 598 9.77 -21.33 -18.02
CA ASN A 598 10.86 -22.08 -17.40
C ASN A 598 11.74 -21.17 -16.52
N HIS A 599 12.00 -19.93 -16.94
CA HIS A 599 12.73 -18.97 -16.11
C HIS A 599 12.08 -18.79 -14.74
N PHE A 600 10.78 -18.47 -14.68
CA PHE A 600 10.08 -18.25 -13.42
C PHE A 600 9.81 -19.54 -12.64
N ALA A 601 9.69 -20.69 -13.32
CA ALA A 601 9.64 -21.97 -12.66
C ALA A 601 10.95 -22.28 -11.92
N VAL A 602 12.10 -21.97 -12.50
CA VAL A 602 13.42 -22.12 -11.84
C VAL A 602 13.51 -21.28 -10.57
N LEU A 603 13.07 -20.02 -10.61
CA LEU A 603 13.04 -19.17 -9.42
C LEU A 603 12.10 -19.74 -8.34
N SER A 604 10.94 -20.27 -8.76
CA SER A 604 9.97 -20.92 -7.86
C SER A 604 10.54 -22.19 -7.22
N TYR A 605 11.26 -23.03 -7.97
CA TYR A 605 11.98 -24.19 -7.44
C TYR A 605 13.02 -23.76 -6.40
N GLY A 606 13.80 -22.69 -6.68
CA GLY A 606 14.75 -22.14 -5.73
C GLY A 606 14.09 -21.70 -4.43
N GLY A 607 12.97 -20.96 -4.52
CA GLY A 607 12.20 -20.54 -3.36
C GLY A 607 11.66 -21.72 -2.53
N ARG A 608 11.11 -22.74 -3.20
CA ARG A 608 10.59 -23.94 -2.55
C ARG A 608 11.69 -24.79 -1.90
N ALA A 609 12.86 -24.90 -2.54
CA ALA A 609 14.00 -25.62 -1.99
C ALA A 609 14.49 -25.04 -0.66
N VAL A 610 14.49 -23.70 -0.51
CA VAL A 610 14.82 -23.04 0.77
C VAL A 610 13.86 -23.49 1.88
N LEU A 611 12.56 -23.51 1.59
CA LEU A 611 11.54 -23.89 2.58
C LEU A 611 11.60 -25.38 2.92
N ARG A 612 11.84 -26.26 1.94
CA ARG A 612 12.03 -27.69 2.16
C ARG A 612 13.26 -27.96 3.04
N GLN A 613 14.37 -27.31 2.74
CA GLN A 613 15.58 -27.44 3.56
C GLN A 613 15.32 -26.99 5.00
N ALA A 614 14.65 -25.86 5.20
CA ALA A 614 14.30 -25.36 6.54
C ALA A 614 13.35 -26.31 7.30
N ALA A 615 12.49 -27.04 6.58
CA ALA A 615 11.61 -28.07 7.15
C ALA A 615 12.31 -29.45 7.37
N GLY A 616 13.61 -29.56 7.08
CA GLY A 616 14.36 -30.81 7.20
C GLY A 616 14.24 -31.77 6.01
N ASP A 617 13.47 -31.42 4.97
CA ASP A 617 13.35 -32.18 3.71
C ASP A 617 14.51 -31.83 2.75
N GLY A 618 15.71 -32.25 3.14
CA GLY A 618 16.90 -32.04 2.31
C GLY A 618 16.86 -32.76 0.98
N ALA A 619 16.21 -33.94 0.90
CA ALA A 619 16.07 -34.67 -0.36
C ALA A 619 15.20 -33.89 -1.34
N GLY A 620 14.03 -33.45 -0.91
CA GLY A 620 13.14 -32.64 -1.72
C GLY A 620 13.77 -31.28 -2.14
N ALA A 621 14.59 -30.66 -1.29
CA ALA A 621 15.34 -29.45 -1.65
C ALA A 621 16.35 -29.73 -2.78
N VAL A 622 17.08 -30.86 -2.72
CA VAL A 622 17.99 -31.29 -3.78
C VAL A 622 17.27 -31.56 -5.09
N ASP A 623 16.14 -32.29 -5.04
CA ASP A 623 15.34 -32.59 -6.23
C ASP A 623 14.82 -31.32 -6.92
N ASP A 624 14.38 -30.32 -6.15
CA ASP A 624 13.95 -29.01 -6.69
C ASP A 624 15.10 -28.29 -7.40
N LEU A 625 16.30 -28.26 -6.82
CA LEU A 625 17.45 -27.57 -7.38
C LEU A 625 18.02 -28.30 -8.61
N VAL A 626 18.03 -29.62 -8.62
CA VAL A 626 18.39 -30.42 -9.80
C VAL A 626 17.39 -30.15 -10.92
N ARG A 627 16.09 -30.18 -10.61
CA ARG A 627 15.06 -29.89 -11.62
C ARG A 627 15.14 -28.47 -12.16
N ALA A 628 15.45 -27.50 -11.32
CA ALA A 628 15.72 -26.12 -11.75
C ALA A 628 16.88 -26.05 -12.75
N ALA A 629 17.97 -26.76 -12.48
CA ALA A 629 19.14 -26.78 -13.35
C ALA A 629 18.87 -27.48 -14.70
N GLU A 630 18.09 -28.58 -14.70
CA GLU A 630 17.68 -29.26 -15.92
C GLU A 630 16.76 -28.40 -16.78
N LEU A 631 15.87 -27.63 -16.15
CA LEU A 631 14.83 -26.89 -16.84
C LEU A 631 15.39 -25.68 -17.61
N ARG A 632 16.20 -24.85 -16.94
CA ARG A 632 16.82 -23.67 -17.56
C ARG A 632 18.07 -23.22 -16.79
N PRO A 633 19.26 -23.77 -17.14
CA PRO A 633 20.52 -23.49 -16.43
C PRO A 633 20.86 -21.99 -16.33
N ALA A 634 20.54 -21.21 -17.37
CA ALA A 634 20.81 -19.77 -17.41
C ALA A 634 20.07 -18.98 -16.29
N SER A 635 18.99 -19.51 -15.76
CA SER A 635 18.21 -18.85 -14.68
C SER A 635 18.76 -19.12 -13.28
N LEU A 636 19.74 -20.00 -13.13
CA LEU A 636 20.33 -20.30 -11.82
C LEU A 636 21.07 -19.10 -11.20
N ASP A 637 21.52 -18.16 -12.02
CA ASP A 637 22.24 -16.97 -11.61
C ASP A 637 21.36 -15.71 -11.53
N GLU A 638 20.06 -15.84 -11.80
CA GLU A 638 19.09 -14.75 -11.70
C GLU A 638 18.52 -14.63 -10.29
N ASN A 639 18.20 -13.40 -9.90
CA ASN A 639 17.60 -13.12 -8.59
C ASN A 639 16.09 -13.38 -8.62
N ASP A 640 15.57 -14.00 -7.55
CA ASP A 640 14.15 -13.98 -7.24
C ASP A 640 13.75 -12.63 -6.60
N GLY A 641 12.47 -12.41 -6.30
CA GLY A 641 11.98 -11.20 -5.64
C GLY A 641 12.48 -11.02 -4.18
N LEU A 642 13.17 -12.03 -3.63
CA LEU A 642 13.86 -11.98 -2.34
C LEU A 642 15.38 -11.80 -2.49
N GLN A 643 15.84 -11.44 -3.70
CA GLN A 643 17.25 -11.25 -4.04
C GLN A 643 18.11 -12.52 -3.83
N ARG A 644 17.53 -13.70 -4.04
CA ARG A 644 18.22 -14.98 -3.89
C ARG A 644 18.43 -15.63 -5.26
N LYS A 645 19.59 -16.20 -5.47
CA LYS A 645 19.93 -16.94 -6.70
C LYS A 645 19.82 -18.45 -6.45
N PRO A 646 19.16 -19.22 -7.34
CA PRO A 646 19.07 -20.68 -7.20
C PRO A 646 20.44 -21.36 -7.05
N ARG A 647 21.48 -20.91 -7.78
CA ARG A 647 22.85 -21.44 -7.63
C ARG A 647 23.40 -21.19 -6.21
N ALA A 648 23.22 -20.02 -5.66
CA ALA A 648 23.68 -19.70 -4.31
C ALA A 648 22.92 -20.51 -3.25
N ILE A 649 21.63 -20.76 -3.49
CA ILE A 649 20.79 -21.65 -2.64
C ILE A 649 21.38 -23.08 -2.69
N ALA A 650 21.69 -23.60 -3.90
CA ALA A 650 22.27 -24.93 -4.06
C ALA A 650 23.59 -25.07 -3.27
N GLY A 651 24.47 -24.06 -3.37
CA GLY A 651 25.73 -24.04 -2.58
C GLY A 651 25.52 -24.06 -1.09
N ARG A 652 24.50 -23.36 -0.58
CA ARG A 652 24.15 -23.38 0.85
C ARG A 652 23.59 -24.72 1.27
N VAL A 653 22.62 -25.26 0.54
CA VAL A 653 22.02 -26.57 0.82
C VAL A 653 23.07 -27.67 0.80
N ALA A 654 23.99 -27.68 -0.16
CA ALA A 654 25.06 -28.66 -0.25
C ALA A 654 25.97 -28.63 0.99
N ARG A 655 26.36 -27.45 1.47
CA ARG A 655 27.19 -27.30 2.70
C ARG A 655 26.45 -27.83 3.92
N GLU A 656 25.20 -27.46 4.10
CA GLU A 656 24.38 -27.89 5.22
C GLU A 656 24.18 -29.42 5.24
N LEU A 657 23.91 -30.03 4.08
CA LEU A 657 23.80 -31.48 3.96
C LEU A 657 25.11 -32.21 4.27
N THR A 658 26.24 -31.66 3.84
CA THR A 658 27.58 -32.19 4.17
C THR A 658 27.82 -32.14 5.68
N GLN A 659 27.50 -31.03 6.34
CA GLN A 659 27.59 -30.90 7.79
C GLN A 659 26.70 -31.89 8.56
N GLN A 660 25.55 -32.25 7.96
CA GLN A 660 24.64 -33.28 8.49
C GLN A 660 25.08 -34.73 8.18
N GLY A 661 26.22 -34.93 7.49
CA GLY A 661 26.67 -36.26 7.06
C GLY A 661 25.92 -36.86 5.85
N LYS A 662 25.04 -36.07 5.20
CA LYS A 662 24.24 -36.49 4.03
C LYS A 662 25.02 -36.25 2.71
N THR A 663 26.24 -36.77 2.63
CA THR A 663 27.20 -36.49 1.53
C THR A 663 26.66 -36.88 0.15
N GLU A 664 25.95 -38.02 0.03
CA GLU A 664 25.37 -38.45 -1.26
C GLU A 664 24.37 -37.46 -1.82
N LEU A 665 23.56 -36.80 -0.99
CA LEU A 665 22.64 -35.75 -1.43
C LEU A 665 23.39 -34.48 -1.82
N ALA A 666 24.43 -34.11 -1.07
CA ALA A 666 25.25 -32.94 -1.38
C ALA A 666 25.99 -33.07 -2.73
N GLU A 667 26.46 -34.28 -3.07
CA GLU A 667 27.16 -34.57 -4.34
C GLU A 667 26.25 -34.33 -5.56
N LYS A 668 24.93 -34.53 -5.46
CA LYS A 668 23.98 -34.26 -6.56
C LYS A 668 23.94 -32.77 -6.93
N LEU A 669 24.25 -31.88 -6.01
CA LEU A 669 24.27 -30.44 -6.23
C LEU A 669 25.60 -29.92 -6.79
N LYS A 670 26.65 -30.73 -6.80
CA LYS A 670 27.98 -30.35 -7.28
C LYS A 670 28.00 -29.75 -8.71
N PRO A 671 27.30 -30.36 -9.69
CA PRO A 671 27.23 -29.81 -11.04
C PRO A 671 26.54 -28.45 -11.14
N ILE A 672 25.74 -28.07 -10.14
CA ILE A 672 24.99 -26.81 -10.10
C ILE A 672 25.83 -25.70 -9.45
N VAL A 673 26.66 -26.07 -8.50
CA VAL A 673 27.46 -25.14 -7.69
C VAL A 673 28.75 -24.73 -8.43
N LEU A 674 29.32 -25.63 -9.22
CA LEU A 674 30.51 -25.40 -10.04
C LEU A 674 30.18 -24.63 -11.31
#